data_b3205504a2715e090367d37dde6901e2
#
_entry.id   b3205504a2715e090367d37dde6901e2
#
_cell.length_a   1.000
_cell.length_b   1.000
_cell.length_c   1.000
_cell.angle_alpha   90.00
_cell.angle_beta   90.00
_cell.angle_gamma   90.00
#
_symmetry.space_group_name_H-M   'P 1'
#
loop_
_entity.id
_entity.type
_entity.pdbx_description
1 polymer ?
#
loop_
_entity_poly.entity_id
_entity_poly.type
_entity_poly.pdbx_seq_one_letter_code
_entity_poly.pdbx_strand_id
1 'polypeptide(L)'
;GHCPVMTSASRHLAATFAGPLILLWWSLTEISAQGGGGVSLNLFFEENAVAHHTEPFKILRGNAPSLVLRRGFPFKIAVSVPASNVAIILTLGDNPQPGDGSLVQLPVPGDPNSVSTYPAAGQAQWILALVHQDGPMRLLRLEIPVTAGVGRWILTISGNGQQFRARESIYILFNPWHSGDLVFVENDQARSFYVMQDRGYIYHGQAESPVPKEWYYGQFEKASLPTAEFLFEITGLPISQRGNPIAVSRKLASGVNSKDNNGVVQGKWNPPYSNGVHPYAWSSSSAILNQYIEMGGNTVNYGQCFTFAAVLNTLLRALGIPSRVVTNFPSVHVDNGGQVVDIRFPYNGAKPHVGGSIWNYHVWNEGWMRRPDLPGSYSGWQVLDGTPQGLSLHSRLFEVGPFPVRGVFEDRIDMPFDGNVARAAVKATFRYFIADPSNPSGWRLVREQENECGKLIVTESIGTGMMEDITGNYKQRPMPMARHAKEELVKVKLQHEKSVPLGQPITAACIVLNNQEKPLTAQLTITVTSATYNNRFPWTISTKVHNISMPARGDQTFQVAAQPQDYIKKIYDEGMITIEANLKYSNELAYARSLITIQIPKLNIDVTPIGRNGELHYNVSMKNPLAIPLTSCELAVELPGSTRFLRPTPAGSVQPYGVFFKSGSMVRTSTYTRELNAAFHCHEMPIMSGHRSL
;
A
#
# COMPACT_ATOMS: atom_id res chain seq x y z
N GLY A 1 56.13 19.28 -11.70
CA GLY A 1 55.67 20.08 -10.64
C GLY A 1 54.98 19.26 -9.57
N HIS A 2 55.63 19.09 -8.41
CA HIS A 2 55.08 18.37 -7.25
C HIS A 2 53.90 19.13 -6.63
N CYS A 3 52.84 18.42 -6.31
CA CYS A 3 51.79 18.88 -5.41
C CYS A 3 51.79 17.98 -4.17
N PRO A 4 51.84 18.51 -2.93
CA PRO A 4 51.91 17.70 -1.73
C PRO A 4 50.51 17.30 -1.25
N VAL A 5 50.44 16.07 -0.78
CA VAL A 5 49.31 15.44 -0.07
C VAL A 5 49.12 16.14 1.28
N MET A 6 47.95 16.75 1.53
CA MET A 6 47.54 17.17 2.87
C MET A 6 46.63 16.13 3.50
N THR A 7 47.09 15.50 4.52
CA THR A 7 46.34 14.69 5.49
C THR A 7 45.49 15.62 6.36
N SER A 8 44.16 15.58 6.26
CA SER A 8 43.28 16.28 7.19
C SER A 8 42.89 15.37 8.34
N ALA A 9 43.42 15.68 9.52
CA ALA A 9 42.95 15.13 10.78
C ALA A 9 41.58 15.67 11.12
N SER A 10 40.60 14.76 11.31
CA SER A 10 39.26 15.08 11.80
C SER A 10 39.33 15.59 13.24
N ARG A 11 39.16 16.88 13.46
CA ARG A 11 38.85 17.46 14.75
C ARG A 11 37.35 17.45 15.00
N HIS A 12 36.92 16.66 15.96
CA HIS A 12 35.58 16.78 16.55
C HIS A 12 35.45 18.17 17.19
N LEU A 13 34.63 19.03 16.60
CA LEU A 13 34.17 20.25 17.24
C LEU A 13 33.09 19.88 18.26
N ALA A 14 33.47 19.90 19.53
CA ALA A 14 32.51 19.98 20.63
C ALA A 14 31.91 21.40 20.60
N ALA A 15 30.68 21.52 20.07
CA ALA A 15 29.91 22.76 20.17
C ALA A 15 29.47 22.95 21.61
N THR A 16 30.18 23.83 22.35
CA THR A 16 29.77 24.36 23.64
C THR A 16 28.51 25.24 23.45
N PHE A 17 27.33 24.70 23.74
CA PHE A 17 26.12 25.50 23.91
C PHE A 17 26.13 26.13 25.33
N ALA A 18 26.74 27.30 25.46
CA ALA A 18 26.53 28.22 26.55
C ALA A 18 25.65 29.38 26.04
N GLY A 19 24.35 29.16 26.02
CA GLY A 19 23.31 30.19 25.84
C GLY A 19 22.49 30.32 27.11
N PRO A 20 21.80 31.45 27.39
CA PRO A 20 21.28 31.76 28.73
C PRO A 20 20.17 30.78 29.13
N LEU A 21 20.49 29.90 30.07
CA LEU A 21 19.67 28.86 30.67
C LEU A 21 18.55 29.41 31.60
N ILE A 22 18.25 30.70 31.60
CA ILE A 22 17.49 31.34 32.69
C ILE A 22 15.97 31.53 32.35
N LEU A 23 15.51 31.29 31.13
CA LEU A 23 14.13 31.61 30.74
C LEU A 23 13.23 30.43 30.33
N LEU A 24 13.68 29.18 30.43
CA LEU A 24 12.92 27.98 30.00
C LEU A 24 12.15 27.26 31.13
N TRP A 25 12.03 27.85 32.31
CA TRP A 25 11.50 27.22 33.54
C TRP A 25 9.98 27.29 33.73
N TRP A 26 9.22 27.83 32.80
CA TRP A 26 7.80 28.23 33.07
C TRP A 26 6.71 27.32 32.50
N SER A 27 7.00 26.14 32.01
CA SER A 27 5.96 25.20 31.55
C SER A 27 6.13 23.77 32.09
N LEU A 28 6.16 23.64 33.42
CA LEU A 28 5.97 22.35 34.07
C LEU A 28 4.46 22.04 34.09
N THR A 29 4.04 21.09 33.28
CA THR A 29 2.71 20.49 33.44
C THR A 29 2.75 19.61 34.69
N GLU A 30 1.97 19.96 35.73
CA GLU A 30 1.78 19.09 36.88
C GLU A 30 1.19 17.75 36.41
N ILE A 31 1.88 16.64 36.72
CA ILE A 31 1.26 15.33 36.60
C ILE A 31 0.36 15.19 37.82
N SER A 32 -0.96 15.06 37.59
CA SER A 32 -1.84 14.57 38.62
C SER A 32 -1.55 13.07 38.80
N ALA A 33 -0.57 12.76 39.66
CA ALA A 33 -0.45 11.43 40.21
C ALA A 33 -1.66 11.16 41.12
N GLN A 34 -2.29 10.01 40.98
CA GLN A 34 -3.17 9.49 42.06
C GLN A 34 -2.28 9.20 43.28
N GLY A 35 -2.14 10.18 44.17
CA GLY A 35 -1.28 10.11 45.35
C GLY A 35 -0.53 11.42 45.51
N GLY A 36 -1.04 12.31 46.38
CA GLY A 36 -0.50 13.64 46.59
C GLY A 36 0.95 13.65 47.02
N GLY A 37 1.81 14.17 46.17
CA GLY A 37 3.19 14.45 46.45
C GLY A 37 3.86 14.98 45.19
N GLY A 38 4.27 16.24 45.20
CA GLY A 38 4.91 17.10 44.23
C GLY A 38 5.84 16.50 43.15
N VAL A 39 5.37 15.51 42.40
CA VAL A 39 6.08 14.93 41.25
C VAL A 39 5.61 15.63 40.01
N SER A 40 6.56 16.16 39.20
CA SER A 40 6.26 16.74 37.91
C SER A 40 7.17 16.17 36.80
N LEU A 41 6.69 16.14 35.58
CA LEU A 41 7.37 15.67 34.40
C LEU A 41 7.18 16.68 33.27
N ASN A 42 8.27 16.96 32.55
CA ASN A 42 8.20 17.65 31.27
C ASN A 42 8.89 16.78 30.21
N LEU A 43 8.18 16.44 29.15
CA LEU A 43 8.67 15.62 28.03
C LEU A 43 9.21 16.45 26.88
N PHE A 44 9.26 17.78 26.95
CA PHE A 44 9.76 18.69 25.91
C PHE A 44 9.27 18.29 24.52
N PHE A 45 7.95 18.11 24.36
CA PHE A 45 7.31 17.56 23.19
C PHE A 45 7.80 18.17 21.88
N GLU A 46 7.82 19.49 21.77
CA GLU A 46 8.22 20.19 20.54
C GLU A 46 9.71 20.02 20.23
N GLU A 47 10.57 20.22 21.23
CA GLU A 47 12.03 20.10 21.04
C GLU A 47 12.43 18.67 20.65
N ASN A 48 11.88 17.68 21.34
CA ASN A 48 12.13 16.29 21.05
C ASN A 48 11.56 15.88 19.69
N ALA A 49 10.34 16.33 19.33
CA ALA A 49 9.73 16.04 18.04
C ALA A 49 10.60 16.58 16.88
N VAL A 50 11.09 17.83 16.99
CA VAL A 50 11.98 18.42 15.97
C VAL A 50 13.28 17.61 15.86
N ALA A 51 13.91 17.27 17.00
CA ALA A 51 15.16 16.50 17.02
C ALA A 51 15.00 15.10 16.42
N HIS A 52 13.78 14.54 16.44
CA HIS A 52 13.47 13.20 15.96
C HIS A 52 12.72 13.15 14.62
N HIS A 53 12.51 14.29 13.95
CA HIS A 53 11.69 14.41 12.72
C HIS A 53 10.29 13.79 12.86
N THR A 54 9.61 14.13 13.98
CA THR A 54 8.28 13.58 14.33
C THR A 54 7.22 14.66 14.55
N GLU A 55 7.52 15.93 14.26
CA GLU A 55 6.62 17.07 14.44
C GLU A 55 5.27 16.93 13.72
N PRO A 56 5.18 16.22 12.56
CA PRO A 56 3.90 16.07 11.87
C PRO A 56 2.90 15.18 12.60
N PHE A 57 3.32 14.34 13.55
CA PHE A 57 2.42 13.42 14.25
C PHE A 57 1.37 14.16 15.08
N LYS A 58 0.09 13.95 14.75
CA LYS A 58 -1.02 14.61 15.44
C LYS A 58 -1.25 14.08 16.85
N ILE A 59 -0.74 12.90 17.17
CA ILE A 59 -0.81 12.31 18.52
C ILE A 59 0.04 13.08 19.55
N LEU A 60 0.97 13.93 19.10
CA LEU A 60 1.74 14.84 19.96
C LEU A 60 0.86 15.91 20.63
N ARG A 61 -0.39 16.10 20.16
CA ARG A 61 -1.28 17.20 20.54
C ARG A 61 -2.64 16.68 21.01
N GLY A 62 -3.32 17.48 21.83
CA GLY A 62 -4.67 17.17 22.32
C GLY A 62 -4.71 16.85 23.81
N ASN A 63 -5.81 16.24 24.28
CA ASN A 63 -6.08 16.02 25.70
C ASN A 63 -5.24 14.87 26.32
N ALA A 64 -4.67 13.98 25.51
CA ALA A 64 -3.79 12.90 25.93
C ALA A 64 -2.66 12.75 24.92
N PRO A 65 -1.69 13.69 24.92
CA PRO A 65 -0.59 13.66 23.96
C PRO A 65 0.33 12.47 24.23
N SER A 66 0.99 11.98 23.17
CA SER A 66 2.05 10.99 23.29
C SER A 66 3.30 11.52 22.62
N LEU A 67 4.46 11.38 23.27
CA LEU A 67 5.72 11.75 22.68
C LEU A 67 6.10 10.72 21.61
N VAL A 68 6.58 11.17 20.44
CA VAL A 68 6.99 10.28 19.34
C VAL A 68 8.48 10.48 19.10
N LEU A 69 9.24 9.41 19.22
CA LEU A 69 10.70 9.42 19.15
C LEU A 69 11.21 8.38 18.15
N ARG A 70 12.38 8.63 17.56
CA ARG A 70 13.09 7.63 16.76
C ARG A 70 14.24 7.06 17.55
N ARG A 71 14.41 5.75 17.54
CA ARG A 71 15.51 5.05 18.19
C ARG A 71 16.87 5.47 17.64
N GLY A 72 17.93 5.30 18.40
CA GLY A 72 19.27 5.77 18.05
C GLY A 72 19.51 7.26 18.28
N PHE A 73 18.48 8.04 18.56
CA PHE A 73 18.60 9.45 18.88
C PHE A 73 18.33 9.72 20.37
N PRO A 74 19.01 10.69 20.98
CA PRO A 74 18.77 11.09 22.35
C PRO A 74 17.56 12.02 22.47
N PHE A 75 16.86 11.93 23.60
CA PHE A 75 15.79 12.85 23.95
C PHE A 75 15.95 13.40 25.37
N LYS A 76 15.30 14.52 25.67
CA LYS A 76 15.35 15.21 26.95
C LYS A 76 14.06 15.02 27.73
N ILE A 77 14.17 14.88 29.05
CA ILE A 77 13.06 14.99 29.99
C ILE A 77 13.49 15.78 31.22
N ALA A 78 12.58 16.50 31.86
CA ALA A 78 12.81 17.05 33.18
C ALA A 78 11.84 16.39 34.17
N VAL A 79 12.37 15.96 35.29
CA VAL A 79 11.60 15.33 36.37
C VAL A 79 11.84 16.08 37.69
N SER A 80 10.79 16.36 38.44
CA SER A 80 10.90 16.83 39.79
C SER A 80 10.31 15.79 40.75
N VAL A 81 11.17 15.25 41.59
CA VAL A 81 10.82 14.22 42.58
C VAL A 81 11.56 14.52 43.86
N PRO A 82 10.87 14.71 45.02
CA PRO A 82 11.52 14.93 46.31
C PRO A 82 12.06 13.61 46.89
N ALA A 83 13.01 12.99 46.17
CA ALA A 83 13.59 11.70 46.53
C ALA A 83 15.08 11.72 46.20
N SER A 84 15.89 11.04 47.03
CA SER A 84 17.36 10.87 46.80
C SER A 84 17.65 9.79 45.74
N ASN A 85 16.91 8.69 45.79
CA ASN A 85 17.09 7.55 44.87
C ASN A 85 15.98 7.59 43.80
N VAL A 86 16.26 8.19 42.65
CA VAL A 86 15.35 8.29 41.53
C VAL A 86 15.80 7.35 40.40
N ALA A 87 14.83 6.67 39.80
CA ALA A 87 15.08 5.86 38.59
C ALA A 87 13.98 6.11 37.55
N ILE A 88 14.37 6.04 36.29
CA ILE A 88 13.49 6.06 35.12
C ILE A 88 13.26 4.62 34.68
N ILE A 89 11.98 4.23 34.60
CA ILE A 89 11.55 2.91 34.19
C ILE A 89 10.75 3.07 32.89
N LEU A 90 11.14 2.34 31.87
CA LEU A 90 10.42 2.28 30.58
C LEU A 90 9.94 0.85 30.35
N THR A 91 8.66 0.71 29.98
CA THR A 91 8.04 -0.61 29.73
C THR A 91 7.30 -0.63 28.40
N LEU A 92 7.43 -1.73 27.68
CA LEU A 92 6.77 -2.01 26.39
C LEU A 92 5.87 -3.24 26.55
N GLY A 93 4.59 -3.13 26.16
CA GLY A 93 3.61 -4.21 26.30
C GLY A 93 3.12 -4.42 27.72
N ASP A 94 2.26 -5.44 27.89
CA ASP A 94 1.52 -5.69 29.16
C ASP A 94 2.31 -6.49 30.19
N ASN A 95 3.27 -7.32 29.75
CA ASN A 95 4.11 -8.15 30.62
C ASN A 95 5.60 -7.91 30.34
N PRO A 96 6.13 -6.73 30.69
CA PRO A 96 7.49 -6.35 30.35
C PRO A 96 8.54 -7.16 31.09
N GLN A 97 9.56 -7.65 30.37
CA GLN A 97 10.66 -8.45 30.88
C GLN A 97 12.02 -7.88 30.46
N PRO A 98 13.04 -7.93 31.34
CA PRO A 98 14.39 -7.52 30.97
C PRO A 98 14.97 -8.33 29.80
N GLY A 99 14.65 -9.64 29.76
CA GLY A 99 15.23 -10.58 28.79
C GLY A 99 14.79 -10.38 27.34
N ASP A 100 13.64 -9.77 27.11
CA ASP A 100 13.14 -9.45 25.78
C ASP A 100 13.28 -7.98 25.40
N GLY A 101 13.93 -7.18 26.28
CA GLY A 101 14.20 -5.76 26.07
C GLY A 101 12.98 -4.86 26.28
N SER A 102 11.91 -5.36 26.89
CA SER A 102 10.68 -4.61 27.13
C SER A 102 10.59 -3.94 28.52
N LEU A 103 11.50 -4.24 29.42
CA LEU A 103 11.67 -3.56 30.70
C LEU A 103 13.06 -2.95 30.77
N VAL A 104 13.13 -1.64 30.99
CA VAL A 104 14.36 -0.86 31.15
C VAL A 104 14.31 -0.09 32.44
N GLN A 105 15.35 -0.20 33.27
CA GLN A 105 15.45 0.48 34.56
C GLN A 105 16.78 1.24 34.64
N LEU A 106 16.71 2.57 34.69
CA LEU A 106 17.85 3.47 34.67
C LEU A 106 17.88 4.29 35.96
N PRO A 107 18.73 3.98 36.93
CA PRO A 107 18.94 4.85 38.07
C PRO A 107 19.41 6.23 37.58
N VAL A 108 18.87 7.30 38.14
CA VAL A 108 19.35 8.65 37.82
C VAL A 108 20.73 8.85 38.47
N PRO A 109 21.76 9.23 37.70
CA PRO A 109 23.10 9.50 38.25
C PRO A 109 23.08 10.58 39.33
N GLY A 110 23.98 10.47 40.33
CA GLY A 110 24.13 11.46 41.41
C GLY A 110 24.84 12.74 41.00
N ASP A 111 25.65 12.66 39.95
CA ASP A 111 26.50 13.79 39.50
C ASP A 111 26.22 14.12 38.03
N PRO A 112 26.17 15.44 37.68
CA PRO A 112 26.32 15.86 36.28
C PRO A 112 27.63 15.31 35.73
N ASN A 113 27.63 14.79 34.52
CA ASN A 113 28.71 14.08 33.80
C ASN A 113 28.85 12.57 34.13
N SER A 114 28.10 12.04 35.05
CA SER A 114 27.95 10.57 35.20
C SER A 114 26.78 10.04 34.38
N VAL A 115 26.87 8.76 34.02
CA VAL A 115 25.82 8.07 33.22
C VAL A 115 25.43 6.76 33.86
N SER A 116 24.16 6.40 33.70
CA SER A 116 23.64 5.05 33.96
C SER A 116 23.38 4.36 32.66
N THR A 117 23.63 3.06 32.60
CA THR A 117 23.41 2.26 31.39
C THR A 117 22.48 1.07 31.68
N TYR A 118 21.74 0.63 30.67
CA TYR A 118 20.94 -0.57 30.71
C TYR A 118 21.10 -1.34 29.40
N PRO A 119 21.37 -2.66 29.45
CA PRO A 119 21.61 -3.47 28.26
C PRO A 119 20.41 -3.48 27.31
N ALA A 120 20.69 -3.51 26.01
CA ALA A 120 19.72 -3.79 24.94
C ALA A 120 20.24 -4.92 24.06
N ALA A 121 19.48 -5.35 23.08
CA ALA A 121 19.86 -6.42 22.18
C ALA A 121 21.21 -6.12 21.48
N GLY A 122 22.05 -7.12 21.36
CA GLY A 122 23.43 -6.98 20.87
C GLY A 122 24.34 -6.33 21.91
N GLN A 123 25.21 -5.41 21.47
CA GLN A 123 26.07 -4.61 22.35
C GLN A 123 25.51 -3.20 22.61
N ALA A 124 24.29 -2.91 22.15
CA ALA A 124 23.64 -1.63 22.33
C ALA A 124 23.18 -1.44 23.79
N GLN A 125 23.10 -0.20 24.22
CA GLN A 125 22.68 0.15 25.58
C GLN A 125 21.77 1.36 25.58
N TRP A 126 20.81 1.37 26.51
CA TRP A 126 20.14 2.59 26.94
C TRP A 126 21.10 3.36 27.82
N ILE A 127 21.17 4.69 27.66
CA ILE A 127 22.04 5.55 28.44
C ILE A 127 21.22 6.67 29.02
N LEU A 128 21.35 6.92 30.31
CA LEU A 128 20.75 8.04 31.04
C LEU A 128 21.86 8.92 31.61
N ALA A 129 21.89 10.18 31.23
CA ALA A 129 22.75 11.19 31.73
C ALA A 129 21.98 12.23 32.53
N LEU A 130 22.51 12.64 33.69
CA LEU A 130 22.07 13.82 34.41
C LEU A 130 22.73 15.06 33.78
N VAL A 131 21.94 15.93 33.18
CA VAL A 131 22.43 17.16 32.52
C VAL A 131 22.55 18.29 33.52
N HIS A 132 21.53 18.42 34.38
CA HIS A 132 21.47 19.47 35.40
C HIS A 132 20.56 19.05 36.56
N GLN A 133 20.90 19.51 37.77
CA GLN A 133 20.03 19.32 38.95
C GLN A 133 19.93 20.63 39.75
N ASP A 134 18.70 20.96 40.14
CA ASP A 134 18.40 22.05 41.07
C ASP A 134 17.34 21.59 42.05
N GLY A 135 17.74 21.34 43.30
CA GLY A 135 16.92 20.74 44.33
C GLY A 135 16.31 19.39 43.88
N PRO A 136 14.98 19.22 43.87
CA PRO A 136 14.30 18.03 43.44
C PRO A 136 14.23 17.91 41.92
N MET A 137 14.51 18.97 41.18
CA MET A 137 14.41 19.03 39.69
C MET A 137 15.69 18.48 39.08
N ARG A 138 15.51 17.59 38.11
CA ARG A 138 16.58 16.96 37.32
C ARG A 138 16.28 17.06 35.84
N LEU A 139 17.19 17.66 35.08
CA LEU A 139 17.19 17.62 33.61
C LEU A 139 17.98 16.40 33.16
N LEU A 140 17.34 15.51 32.44
CA LEU A 140 17.89 14.22 32.03
C LEU A 140 17.96 14.14 30.51
N ARG A 141 19.00 13.47 29.99
CA ARG A 141 19.18 13.09 28.59
C ARG A 141 19.20 11.57 28.50
N LEU A 142 18.26 11.00 27.74
CA LEU A 142 18.19 9.57 27.48
C LEU A 142 18.62 9.27 26.05
N GLU A 143 19.44 8.24 25.85
CA GLU A 143 19.81 7.72 24.54
C GLU A 143 19.10 6.39 24.31
N ILE A 144 18.35 6.33 23.21
CA ILE A 144 17.59 5.15 22.81
C ILE A 144 18.48 4.28 21.92
N PRO A 145 18.74 3.00 22.25
CA PRO A 145 19.57 2.15 21.38
C PRO A 145 18.85 1.90 20.03
N VAL A 146 19.61 1.75 18.96
CA VAL A 146 19.09 1.47 17.60
C VAL A 146 18.39 0.12 17.48
N THR A 147 18.52 -0.74 18.49
CA THR A 147 17.89 -2.05 18.57
C THR A 147 16.64 -2.06 19.44
N ALA A 148 16.26 -0.91 20.03
CA ALA A 148 15.06 -0.79 20.85
C ALA A 148 13.80 -1.24 20.09
N GLY A 149 12.92 -1.95 20.80
CA GLY A 149 11.63 -2.34 20.25
C GLY A 149 10.76 -1.13 19.90
N VAL A 150 10.14 -1.14 18.71
CA VAL A 150 9.20 -0.08 18.30
C VAL A 150 7.81 -0.32 18.90
N GLY A 151 7.07 0.76 19.11
CA GLY A 151 5.73 0.73 19.68
C GLY A 151 5.56 1.67 20.86
N ARG A 152 4.53 1.42 21.65
CA ARG A 152 4.10 2.27 22.74
C ARG A 152 4.77 1.92 24.07
N TRP A 153 5.65 2.78 24.53
CA TRP A 153 6.35 2.68 25.81
C TRP A 153 5.64 3.49 26.90
N ILE A 154 5.64 2.96 28.10
CA ILE A 154 5.14 3.65 29.30
C ILE A 154 6.33 4.08 30.13
N LEU A 155 6.34 5.35 30.52
CA LEU A 155 7.37 5.91 31.42
C LEU A 155 6.84 5.91 32.85
N THR A 156 7.64 5.40 33.76
CA THR A 156 7.39 5.44 35.20
C THR A 156 8.62 6.02 35.90
N ILE A 157 8.40 6.93 36.83
CA ILE A 157 9.42 7.51 37.68
C ILE A 157 9.35 6.80 39.03
N SER A 158 10.47 6.26 39.51
CA SER A 158 10.58 5.65 40.83
C SER A 158 11.39 6.54 41.77
N GLY A 159 10.93 6.74 43.00
CA GLY A 159 11.67 7.50 44.00
C GLY A 159 11.25 7.10 45.43
N ASN A 160 12.24 6.80 46.32
CA ASN A 160 12.01 6.37 47.68
C ASN A 160 11.00 5.21 47.85
N GLY A 161 11.02 4.24 46.94
CA GLY A 161 10.12 3.08 46.94
C GLY A 161 8.69 3.37 46.41
N GLN A 162 8.40 4.58 45.99
CA GLN A 162 7.16 4.93 45.31
C GLN A 162 7.33 4.96 43.80
N GLN A 163 6.27 4.64 43.04
CA GLN A 163 6.26 4.67 41.58
C GLN A 163 5.18 5.65 41.08
N PHE A 164 5.57 6.51 40.14
CA PHE A 164 4.73 7.50 39.52
C PHE A 164 4.69 7.24 38.01
N ARG A 165 3.60 6.63 37.54
CA ARG A 165 3.40 6.36 36.11
C ARG A 165 2.99 7.65 35.39
N ALA A 166 3.72 8.00 34.35
CA ALA A 166 3.35 9.11 33.48
C ALA A 166 1.99 8.86 32.83
N ARG A 167 1.20 9.91 32.67
CA ARG A 167 -0.06 9.87 31.93
C ARG A 167 0.20 9.73 30.43
N GLU A 168 1.21 10.42 29.96
CA GLU A 168 1.66 10.45 28.58
C GLU A 168 2.45 9.19 28.27
N SER A 169 2.21 8.60 27.09
CA SER A 169 3.01 7.51 26.57
C SER A 169 4.06 8.01 25.59
N ILE A 170 5.05 7.17 25.32
CA ILE A 170 6.12 7.44 24.37
C ILE A 170 6.04 6.40 23.27
N TYR A 171 5.90 6.82 22.01
CA TYR A 171 6.10 5.93 20.86
C TYR A 171 7.54 5.97 20.42
N ILE A 172 8.18 4.82 20.32
CA ILE A 172 9.52 4.67 19.74
C ILE A 172 9.36 4.04 18.36
N LEU A 173 9.98 4.67 17.34
CA LEU A 173 9.90 4.31 15.94
C LEU A 173 11.27 3.88 15.41
N PHE A 174 11.28 3.19 14.27
CA PHE A 174 12.49 3.01 13.45
C PHE A 174 13.08 4.36 13.02
N ASN A 175 14.38 4.37 12.74
CA ASN A 175 15.10 5.60 12.42
C ASN A 175 15.83 5.53 11.07
N PRO A 176 15.19 5.94 9.96
CA PRO A 176 15.84 5.99 8.65
C PRO A 176 16.95 7.05 8.53
N TRP A 177 17.11 7.92 9.53
CA TRP A 177 18.22 8.91 9.61
C TRP A 177 19.47 8.37 10.31
N HIS A 178 19.36 7.29 11.08
CA HIS A 178 20.47 6.74 11.85
C HIS A 178 21.16 5.59 11.13
N SER A 179 22.44 5.73 10.78
CA SER A 179 23.19 4.75 9.98
C SER A 179 23.27 3.33 10.59
N GLY A 180 23.11 3.20 11.90
CA GLY A 180 23.04 1.92 12.60
C GLY A 180 21.71 1.21 12.51
N ASP A 181 20.62 1.89 12.12
CA ASP A 181 19.30 1.27 11.99
C ASP A 181 19.19 0.42 10.70
N LEU A 182 18.44 -0.67 10.78
CA LEU A 182 18.22 -1.55 9.62
C LEU A 182 17.42 -0.88 8.49
N VAL A 183 16.70 0.21 8.81
CA VAL A 183 15.90 0.96 7.82
C VAL A 183 16.60 2.23 7.32
N PHE A 184 17.88 2.39 7.59
CA PHE A 184 18.65 3.57 7.18
C PHE A 184 18.61 3.81 5.68
N VAL A 185 18.34 5.06 5.30
CA VAL A 185 18.42 5.57 3.92
C VAL A 185 19.38 6.75 3.90
N GLU A 186 20.41 6.70 3.06
CA GLU A 186 21.45 7.72 3.01
C GLU A 186 20.97 9.05 2.43
N ASN A 187 20.08 9.01 1.45
CA ASN A 187 19.63 10.18 0.71
C ASN A 187 18.47 10.90 1.43
N ASP A 188 18.65 12.20 1.75
CA ASP A 188 17.64 13.02 2.45
C ASP A 188 16.34 13.16 1.68
N GLN A 189 16.42 13.33 0.36
CA GLN A 189 15.23 13.46 -0.49
C GLN A 189 14.42 12.15 -0.50
N ALA A 190 15.12 11.01 -0.51
CA ALA A 190 14.47 9.70 -0.42
C ALA A 190 13.81 9.49 0.95
N ARG A 191 14.45 9.91 2.07
CA ARG A 191 13.84 9.88 3.40
C ARG A 191 12.59 10.76 3.45
N SER A 192 12.69 11.99 2.95
CA SER A 192 11.55 12.90 2.86
C SER A 192 10.40 12.30 2.06
N PHE A 193 10.68 11.66 0.95
CA PHE A 193 9.67 11.07 0.08
C PHE A 193 9.06 9.79 0.64
N TYR A 194 9.91 8.80 1.02
CA TYR A 194 9.43 7.47 1.40
C TYR A 194 8.96 7.34 2.85
N VAL A 195 9.21 8.35 3.71
CA VAL A 195 8.81 8.34 5.12
C VAL A 195 7.88 9.50 5.46
N MET A 196 8.19 10.71 4.98
CA MET A 196 7.53 11.93 5.44
C MET A 196 6.39 12.39 4.52
N GLN A 197 6.35 11.98 3.25
CA GLN A 197 5.26 12.35 2.37
C GLN A 197 3.98 11.59 2.74
N ASP A 198 2.90 12.33 3.05
CA ASP A 198 1.63 11.80 3.57
C ASP A 198 0.58 11.50 2.48
N ARG A 199 0.93 11.65 1.23
CA ARG A 199 0.09 11.38 0.05
C ARG A 199 0.94 10.88 -1.10
N GLY A 200 0.29 10.36 -2.13
CA GLY A 200 0.95 9.89 -3.34
C GLY A 200 -0.04 9.35 -4.34
N TYR A 201 0.46 8.77 -5.41
CA TYR A 201 -0.34 8.20 -6.49
C TYR A 201 -0.26 6.69 -6.51
N ILE A 202 -1.43 6.06 -6.72
CA ILE A 202 -1.56 4.62 -6.99
C ILE A 202 -2.06 4.48 -8.43
N TYR A 203 -1.36 3.67 -9.23
CA TYR A 203 -1.68 3.52 -10.64
C TYR A 203 -2.63 2.34 -10.87
N HIS A 204 -3.67 2.55 -11.68
CA HIS A 204 -4.71 1.59 -12.03
C HIS A 204 -4.77 1.44 -13.55
N GLY A 205 -5.62 0.54 -14.05
CA GLY A 205 -5.91 0.41 -15.48
C GLY A 205 -5.09 -0.68 -16.15
N GLN A 206 -4.32 -0.34 -17.16
CA GLN A 206 -3.55 -1.28 -17.98
C GLN A 206 -2.19 -0.68 -18.38
N ALA A 207 -1.25 -1.55 -18.80
CA ALA A 207 0.11 -1.16 -19.11
C ALA A 207 0.23 -0.02 -20.15
N GLU A 208 -0.65 -0.04 -21.15
CA GLU A 208 -0.66 0.93 -22.24
C GLU A 208 -1.26 2.30 -21.85
N SER A 209 -1.99 2.34 -20.74
CA SER A 209 -2.70 3.53 -20.26
C SER A 209 -2.88 3.48 -18.73
N PRO A 210 -1.82 3.57 -17.94
CA PRO A 210 -1.94 3.67 -16.49
C PRO A 210 -2.64 4.95 -16.07
N VAL A 211 -3.56 4.85 -15.11
CA VAL A 211 -4.33 5.98 -14.59
C VAL A 211 -3.93 6.23 -13.13
N PRO A 212 -3.36 7.41 -12.80
CA PRO A 212 -3.04 7.75 -11.43
C PRO A 212 -4.31 8.05 -10.63
N LYS A 213 -4.39 7.52 -9.42
CA LYS A 213 -5.38 7.88 -8.40
C LYS A 213 -4.64 8.41 -7.19
N GLU A 214 -4.91 9.65 -6.81
CA GLU A 214 -4.33 10.24 -5.61
C GLU A 214 -4.84 9.52 -4.35
N TRP A 215 -3.94 9.33 -3.38
CA TRP A 215 -4.24 8.70 -2.12
C TRP A 215 -3.58 9.43 -0.96
N TYR A 216 -4.36 9.74 0.07
CA TYR A 216 -3.86 10.27 1.33
C TYR A 216 -3.49 9.14 2.28
N TYR A 217 -2.20 8.92 2.50
CA TYR A 217 -1.72 7.88 3.43
C TYR A 217 -2.01 8.25 4.88
N GLY A 218 -1.74 9.51 5.25
CA GLY A 218 -2.09 10.00 6.59
C GLY A 218 -1.36 9.30 7.72
N GLN A 219 -0.09 8.90 7.53
CA GLN A 219 0.71 8.19 8.54
C GLN A 219 0.90 8.97 9.84
N PHE A 220 0.71 10.28 9.81
CA PHE A 220 0.82 11.15 10.97
C PHE A 220 -0.50 11.36 11.72
N GLU A 221 -1.59 10.77 11.23
CA GLU A 221 -2.89 10.87 11.87
C GLU A 221 -2.93 10.07 13.17
N LYS A 222 -3.86 10.48 14.08
CA LYS A 222 -3.93 9.93 15.44
C LYS A 222 -4.16 8.42 15.50
N ALA A 223 -4.84 7.83 14.51
CA ALA A 223 -5.14 6.41 14.50
C ALA A 223 -3.97 5.53 14.00
N SER A 224 -2.96 6.10 13.32
CA SER A 224 -1.95 5.29 12.63
C SER A 224 -1.06 4.48 13.58
N LEU A 225 -0.46 5.12 14.58
CA LEU A 225 0.38 4.43 15.57
C LEU A 225 -0.43 3.50 16.49
N PRO A 226 -1.59 3.89 17.03
CA PRO A 226 -2.44 2.97 17.78
C PRO A 226 -2.90 1.74 16.97
N THR A 227 -3.19 1.90 15.69
CA THR A 227 -3.51 0.77 14.82
C THR A 227 -2.32 -0.18 14.67
N ALA A 228 -1.12 0.36 14.42
CA ALA A 228 0.08 -0.48 14.32
C ALA A 228 0.32 -1.29 15.61
N GLU A 229 0.16 -0.66 16.78
CA GLU A 229 0.28 -1.32 18.08
C GLU A 229 -0.76 -2.43 18.24
N PHE A 230 -2.03 -2.14 17.91
CA PHE A 230 -3.11 -3.13 17.97
C PHE A 230 -2.85 -4.32 17.03
N LEU A 231 -2.32 -4.06 15.83
CA LEU A 231 -1.95 -5.12 14.88
C LEU A 231 -0.81 -6.00 15.40
N PHE A 232 0.15 -5.45 16.13
CA PHE A 232 1.20 -6.27 16.76
C PHE A 232 0.62 -7.30 17.73
N GLU A 233 -0.42 -6.92 18.48
CA GLU A 233 -1.08 -7.81 19.43
C GLU A 233 -1.88 -8.89 18.71
N ILE A 234 -2.79 -8.53 17.81
CA ILE A 234 -3.66 -9.50 17.14
C ILE A 234 -2.92 -10.44 16.17
N THR A 235 -1.79 -10.00 15.61
CA THR A 235 -0.94 -10.85 14.75
C THR A 235 0.07 -11.67 15.53
N GLY A 236 0.13 -11.48 16.85
CA GLY A 236 1.05 -12.20 17.74
C GLY A 236 2.51 -11.89 17.46
N LEU A 237 2.85 -10.61 17.19
CA LEU A 237 4.26 -10.21 17.06
C LEU A 237 4.95 -10.27 18.41
N PRO A 238 5.96 -11.15 18.62
CA PRO A 238 6.66 -11.21 19.90
C PRO A 238 7.33 -9.87 20.24
N ILE A 239 7.28 -9.48 21.49
CA ILE A 239 7.90 -8.22 21.97
C ILE A 239 9.38 -8.16 21.57
N SER A 240 10.14 -9.26 21.73
CA SER A 240 11.54 -9.36 21.32
C SER A 240 11.79 -9.14 19.83
N GLN A 241 10.77 -9.25 18.97
CA GLN A 241 10.86 -9.03 17.55
C GLN A 241 10.40 -7.62 17.12
N ARG A 242 9.88 -6.80 18.03
CA ARG A 242 9.44 -5.44 17.72
C ARG A 242 10.60 -4.51 17.30
N GLY A 243 11.85 -4.87 17.58
CA GLY A 243 13.05 -4.18 17.07
C GLY A 243 13.47 -4.56 15.64
N ASN A 244 12.84 -5.58 15.05
CA ASN A 244 13.21 -6.16 13.76
C ASN A 244 12.24 -5.71 12.65
N PRO A 245 12.66 -4.86 11.69
CA PRO A 245 11.75 -4.39 10.63
C PRO A 245 11.25 -5.51 9.71
N ILE A 246 11.98 -6.62 9.59
CA ILE A 246 11.58 -7.79 8.80
C ILE A 246 10.34 -8.42 9.45
N ALA A 247 10.38 -8.70 10.76
CA ALA A 247 9.26 -9.28 11.48
C ALA A 247 8.07 -8.33 11.57
N VAL A 248 8.33 -7.05 11.85
CA VAL A 248 7.31 -6.00 11.95
C VAL A 248 6.57 -5.84 10.62
N SER A 249 7.28 -5.66 9.49
CA SER A 249 6.65 -5.46 8.19
C SER A 249 5.84 -6.68 7.74
N ARG A 250 6.34 -7.90 8.02
CA ARG A 250 5.60 -9.13 7.72
C ARG A 250 4.28 -9.22 8.50
N LYS A 251 4.30 -8.93 9.79
CA LYS A 251 3.10 -8.95 10.64
C LYS A 251 2.10 -7.84 10.27
N LEU A 252 2.58 -6.69 9.84
CA LEU A 252 1.70 -5.66 9.30
C LEU A 252 1.05 -6.12 7.99
N ALA A 253 1.78 -6.81 7.10
CA ALA A 253 1.22 -7.33 5.86
C ALA A 253 0.06 -8.31 6.11
N SER A 254 0.18 -9.22 7.11
CA SER A 254 -0.95 -10.07 7.50
C SER A 254 -2.07 -9.30 8.21
N GLY A 255 -1.72 -8.33 9.06
CA GLY A 255 -2.68 -7.58 9.86
C GLY A 255 -3.56 -6.60 9.09
N VAL A 256 -3.18 -6.17 7.89
CA VAL A 256 -4.02 -5.25 7.09
C VAL A 256 -5.22 -5.94 6.45
N ASN A 257 -5.24 -7.28 6.34
CA ASN A 257 -6.39 -8.02 5.82
C ASN A 257 -7.16 -8.76 6.93
N SER A 258 -8.45 -8.96 6.72
CA SER A 258 -9.35 -9.57 7.71
C SER A 258 -9.35 -11.10 7.72
N LYS A 259 -8.64 -11.75 6.80
CA LYS A 259 -8.74 -13.20 6.61
C LYS A 259 -8.12 -14.00 7.75
N ASP A 260 -7.06 -13.49 8.35
CA ASP A 260 -6.28 -14.24 9.35
C ASP A 260 -6.65 -13.90 10.79
N ASN A 261 -6.74 -12.59 11.12
CA ASN A 261 -6.78 -12.13 12.52
C ASN A 261 -7.77 -10.98 12.75
N ASN A 262 -8.87 -10.89 12.01
CA ASN A 262 -9.75 -9.72 12.02
C ASN A 262 -9.00 -8.40 11.75
N GLY A 263 -8.08 -8.45 10.80
CA GLY A 263 -7.28 -7.29 10.42
C GLY A 263 -8.12 -6.15 9.85
N VAL A 264 -7.44 -5.11 9.39
CA VAL A 264 -8.06 -3.80 9.14
C VAL A 264 -9.16 -3.83 8.08
N VAL A 265 -8.95 -4.52 6.94
CA VAL A 265 -9.82 -4.41 5.77
C VAL A 265 -10.34 -5.77 5.30
N GLN A 266 -11.63 -5.85 5.01
CA GLN A 266 -12.22 -7.00 4.32
C GLN A 266 -12.10 -6.85 2.81
N GLY A 267 -11.47 -7.84 2.15
CA GLY A 267 -11.36 -7.89 0.69
C GLY A 267 -12.67 -8.27 0.01
N LYS A 268 -13.07 -7.50 -1.01
CA LYS A 268 -14.22 -7.81 -1.85
C LYS A 268 -14.04 -7.23 -3.25
N TRP A 269 -14.24 -8.07 -4.30
CA TRP A 269 -13.99 -7.72 -5.70
C TRP A 269 -15.23 -7.69 -6.57
N ASN A 270 -16.39 -8.09 -6.05
CA ASN A 270 -17.64 -8.09 -6.78
C ASN A 270 -18.76 -7.47 -5.95
N PRO A 271 -19.69 -6.74 -6.58
CA PRO A 271 -20.88 -6.23 -5.93
C PRO A 271 -21.82 -7.37 -5.43
N PRO A 272 -22.80 -7.08 -4.58
CA PRO A 272 -23.06 -5.79 -3.96
C PRO A 272 -22.10 -5.50 -2.79
N TYR A 273 -21.86 -4.21 -2.53
CA TYR A 273 -21.03 -3.75 -1.39
C TYR A 273 -21.89 -3.31 -0.19
N SER A 274 -23.00 -3.99 0.01
CA SER A 274 -23.95 -3.73 1.10
C SER A 274 -23.26 -3.82 2.46
N ASN A 275 -23.62 -2.93 3.38
CA ASN A 275 -23.07 -2.80 4.74
C ASN A 275 -21.58 -2.41 4.78
N GLY A 276 -21.09 -1.76 3.75
CA GLY A 276 -19.72 -1.27 3.69
C GLY A 276 -19.56 -0.11 2.72
N VAL A 277 -18.33 0.27 2.49
CA VAL A 277 -17.94 1.30 1.53
C VAL A 277 -17.46 0.63 0.26
N HIS A 278 -17.89 1.15 -0.87
CA HIS A 278 -17.39 0.70 -2.17
C HIS A 278 -15.87 0.90 -2.24
N PRO A 279 -15.06 -0.10 -2.63
CA PRO A 279 -13.59 0.02 -2.59
C PRO A 279 -13.04 1.24 -3.32
N TYR A 280 -13.63 1.63 -4.45
CA TYR A 280 -13.21 2.82 -5.22
C TYR A 280 -13.64 4.16 -4.61
N ALA A 281 -14.51 4.15 -3.58
CA ALA A 281 -14.86 5.35 -2.86
C ALA A 281 -13.76 5.81 -1.90
N TRP A 282 -12.86 4.90 -1.49
CA TRP A 282 -11.74 5.26 -0.64
C TRP A 282 -10.70 6.07 -1.40
N SER A 283 -10.17 7.10 -0.75
CA SER A 283 -9.02 7.87 -1.19
C SER A 283 -8.02 8.15 -0.06
N SER A 284 -8.28 7.59 1.13
CA SER A 284 -7.50 7.86 2.33
C SER A 284 -7.41 6.60 3.21
N SER A 285 -6.19 6.29 3.66
CA SER A 285 -5.98 5.27 4.69
C SER A 285 -6.42 5.76 6.07
N SER A 286 -6.31 7.07 6.35
CA SER A 286 -6.66 7.61 7.67
C SER A 286 -8.13 7.40 8.00
N ALA A 287 -9.04 7.51 7.03
CA ALA A 287 -10.46 7.25 7.21
C ALA A 287 -10.72 5.78 7.60
N ILE A 288 -10.01 4.86 6.95
CA ILE A 288 -10.10 3.41 7.23
C ILE A 288 -9.56 3.11 8.64
N LEU A 289 -8.38 3.63 8.99
CA LEU A 289 -7.75 3.39 10.28
C LEU A 289 -8.55 4.01 11.44
N ASN A 290 -9.10 5.21 11.26
CA ASN A 290 -9.98 5.83 12.25
C ASN A 290 -11.22 4.97 12.49
N GLN A 291 -11.87 4.52 11.41
CA GLN A 291 -13.04 3.64 11.53
C GLN A 291 -12.69 2.33 12.23
N TYR A 292 -11.56 1.71 11.91
CA TYR A 292 -11.11 0.47 12.53
C TYR A 292 -10.92 0.61 14.05
N ILE A 293 -10.23 1.67 14.49
CA ILE A 293 -10.00 1.95 15.93
C ILE A 293 -11.30 2.34 16.63
N GLU A 294 -12.13 3.19 16.03
CA GLU A 294 -13.43 3.58 16.60
C GLU A 294 -14.38 2.39 16.78
N MET A 295 -14.27 1.37 15.92
CA MET A 295 -15.04 0.12 16.06
C MET A 295 -14.36 -0.92 16.98
N GLY A 296 -13.31 -0.54 17.73
CA GLY A 296 -12.60 -1.43 18.66
C GLY A 296 -11.83 -2.55 17.96
N GLY A 297 -11.30 -2.33 16.76
CA GLY A 297 -10.57 -3.32 15.98
C GLY A 297 -11.47 -4.22 15.13
N ASN A 298 -12.74 -3.87 14.93
CA ASN A 298 -13.58 -4.58 13.96
C ASN A 298 -13.26 -4.16 12.54
N THR A 299 -13.18 -5.15 11.67
CA THR A 299 -12.81 -5.01 10.26
C THR A 299 -13.66 -4.00 9.49
N VAL A 300 -13.02 -3.18 8.69
CA VAL A 300 -13.67 -2.20 7.79
C VAL A 300 -14.03 -2.85 6.46
N ASN A 301 -15.26 -2.66 6.02
CA ASN A 301 -15.82 -3.19 4.77
C ASN A 301 -15.90 -2.06 3.72
N TYR A 302 -15.36 -2.15 2.50
CA TYR A 302 -14.57 -3.20 1.85
C TYR A 302 -13.31 -2.59 1.21
N GLY A 303 -12.34 -3.42 0.82
CA GLY A 303 -11.16 -2.97 0.08
C GLY A 303 -10.74 -3.95 -1.02
N GLN A 304 -9.80 -3.51 -1.85
CA GLN A 304 -9.15 -4.30 -2.90
C GLN A 304 -7.63 -4.10 -2.83
N CYS A 305 -6.83 -4.66 -3.76
CA CYS A 305 -5.37 -4.67 -3.64
C CYS A 305 -4.77 -3.28 -3.36
N PHE A 306 -5.24 -2.24 -4.04
CA PHE A 306 -4.79 -0.87 -3.83
C PHE A 306 -5.13 -0.33 -2.43
N THR A 307 -6.25 -0.76 -1.83
CA THR A 307 -6.62 -0.38 -0.46
C THR A 307 -5.69 -1.03 0.55
N PHE A 308 -5.42 -2.34 0.40
CA PHE A 308 -4.46 -3.05 1.27
C PHE A 308 -3.06 -2.45 1.18
N ALA A 309 -2.58 -2.21 -0.05
CA ALA A 309 -1.28 -1.60 -0.27
C ALA A 309 -1.18 -0.19 0.34
N ALA A 310 -2.22 0.62 0.21
CA ALA A 310 -2.24 1.97 0.77
C ALA A 310 -2.24 1.97 2.31
N VAL A 311 -3.06 1.11 2.94
CA VAL A 311 -3.11 0.97 4.41
C VAL A 311 -1.77 0.43 4.94
N LEU A 312 -1.19 -0.57 4.28
CA LEU A 312 0.14 -1.10 4.66
C LEU A 312 1.22 -0.03 4.53
N ASN A 313 1.24 0.75 3.43
CA ASN A 313 2.17 1.86 3.25
C ASN A 313 2.08 2.89 4.38
N THR A 314 0.86 3.20 4.81
CA THR A 314 0.60 4.12 5.93
C THR A 314 1.22 3.62 7.23
N LEU A 315 1.02 2.35 7.58
CA LEU A 315 1.53 1.76 8.82
C LEU A 315 3.06 1.60 8.79
N LEU A 316 3.63 1.21 7.65
CA LEU A 316 5.09 1.15 7.47
C LEU A 316 5.73 2.53 7.69
N ARG A 317 5.21 3.56 7.02
CA ARG A 317 5.70 4.95 7.16
C ARG A 317 5.50 5.51 8.56
N ALA A 318 4.34 5.24 9.20
CA ALA A 318 4.09 5.64 10.58
C ALA A 318 5.15 5.10 11.55
N LEU A 319 5.56 3.85 11.37
CA LEU A 319 6.60 3.23 12.19
C LEU A 319 8.03 3.63 11.77
N GLY A 320 8.20 4.38 10.68
CA GLY A 320 9.51 4.82 10.19
C GLY A 320 10.20 3.85 9.22
N ILE A 321 9.49 2.86 8.68
CA ILE A 321 10.00 2.01 7.60
C ILE A 321 9.76 2.72 6.26
N PRO A 322 10.82 3.11 5.53
CA PRO A 322 10.67 3.75 4.23
C PRO A 322 9.94 2.81 3.26
N SER A 323 8.87 3.30 2.63
CA SER A 323 8.03 2.44 1.80
C SER A 323 7.39 3.18 0.63
N ARG A 324 7.04 2.41 -0.42
CA ARG A 324 6.36 2.89 -1.60
C ARG A 324 5.31 1.89 -2.08
N VAL A 325 4.31 2.40 -2.79
CA VAL A 325 3.28 1.58 -3.45
C VAL A 325 3.73 1.30 -4.88
N VAL A 326 3.55 0.07 -5.33
CA VAL A 326 3.97 -0.43 -6.65
C VAL A 326 2.77 -1.04 -7.36
N THR A 327 2.59 -0.72 -8.63
CA THR A 327 1.59 -1.36 -9.50
C THR A 327 2.25 -2.14 -10.61
N ASN A 328 1.82 -3.37 -10.81
CA ASN A 328 2.28 -4.31 -11.83
C ASN A 328 1.20 -4.56 -12.89
N PHE A 329 1.54 -4.41 -14.17
CA PHE A 329 0.65 -4.57 -15.33
C PHE A 329 1.20 -5.57 -16.36
N PRO A 330 0.43 -6.59 -16.77
CA PRO A 330 -0.53 -7.33 -15.99
C PRO A 330 0.17 -8.15 -14.90
N SER A 331 -0.58 -8.60 -13.92
CA SER A 331 -0.06 -9.45 -12.83
C SER A 331 -0.67 -10.85 -12.89
N VAL A 332 -0.03 -11.78 -12.21
CA VAL A 332 -0.50 -13.17 -12.12
C VAL A 332 -0.49 -13.65 -10.68
N HIS A 333 -1.53 -14.39 -10.33
CA HIS A 333 -1.54 -15.21 -9.13
C HIS A 333 -1.73 -16.67 -9.52
N VAL A 334 -0.81 -17.53 -9.10
CA VAL A 334 -0.88 -18.98 -9.32
C VAL A 334 -1.00 -19.67 -7.97
N ASP A 335 -2.00 -20.53 -7.84
CA ASP A 335 -2.23 -21.27 -6.61
C ASP A 335 -1.01 -22.13 -6.23
N ASN A 336 -0.83 -22.34 -4.93
CA ASN A 336 0.27 -23.13 -4.35
C ASN A 336 1.68 -22.66 -4.77
N GLY A 337 1.84 -21.38 -5.10
CA GLY A 337 3.13 -20.79 -5.47
C GLY A 337 3.71 -21.30 -6.80
N GLY A 338 2.86 -21.78 -7.69
CA GLY A 338 3.25 -22.19 -9.05
C GLY A 338 3.85 -21.05 -9.85
N GLN A 339 4.66 -21.39 -10.85
CA GLN A 339 5.35 -20.44 -11.72
C GLN A 339 4.80 -20.44 -13.15
N VAL A 340 3.74 -21.22 -13.38
CA VAL A 340 3.21 -21.48 -14.73
C VAL A 340 1.70 -21.29 -14.71
N VAL A 341 1.17 -20.60 -15.72
CA VAL A 341 -0.26 -20.44 -15.97
C VAL A 341 -0.66 -21.30 -17.15
N ASP A 342 -1.38 -22.37 -16.90
CA ASP A 342 -1.96 -23.21 -17.94
C ASP A 342 -3.27 -22.64 -18.45
N ILE A 343 -3.37 -22.38 -19.73
CA ILE A 343 -4.58 -21.91 -20.42
C ILE A 343 -5.05 -23.03 -21.35
N ARG A 344 -6.16 -23.67 -20.97
CA ARG A 344 -6.69 -24.85 -21.64
C ARG A 344 -7.94 -24.51 -22.45
N PHE A 345 -7.89 -24.66 -23.76
CA PHE A 345 -9.00 -24.40 -24.69
C PHE A 345 -9.77 -25.69 -24.95
N PRO A 346 -11.01 -25.80 -24.45
CA PRO A 346 -11.84 -26.99 -24.62
C PRO A 346 -12.27 -27.18 -26.09
N TYR A 347 -12.60 -28.43 -26.44
CA TYR A 347 -12.94 -28.79 -27.84
C TYR A 347 -14.20 -28.07 -28.37
N ASN A 348 -15.18 -27.84 -27.49
CA ASN A 348 -16.49 -27.28 -27.84
C ASN A 348 -16.54 -25.76 -28.02
N GLY A 349 -15.37 -25.09 -28.06
CA GLY A 349 -15.31 -23.63 -28.20
C GLY A 349 -15.69 -22.84 -26.93
N ALA A 350 -15.93 -23.51 -25.80
CA ALA A 350 -16.17 -22.84 -24.53
C ALA A 350 -14.95 -21.99 -24.09
N LYS A 351 -15.17 -21.11 -23.12
CA LYS A 351 -14.09 -20.29 -22.56
C LYS A 351 -12.90 -21.14 -22.12
N PRO A 352 -11.67 -20.66 -22.31
CA PRO A 352 -10.51 -21.36 -21.80
C PRO A 352 -10.53 -21.45 -20.28
N HIS A 353 -10.08 -22.58 -19.77
CA HIS A 353 -9.80 -22.74 -18.35
C HIS A 353 -8.40 -22.21 -18.05
N VAL A 354 -8.27 -21.31 -17.10
CA VAL A 354 -7.02 -20.69 -16.69
C VAL A 354 -6.59 -21.25 -15.32
N GLY A 355 -5.42 -21.85 -15.26
CA GLY A 355 -4.83 -22.37 -14.02
C GLY A 355 -4.22 -21.24 -13.18
N GLY A 356 -5.00 -20.65 -12.28
CA GLY A 356 -4.67 -19.45 -11.54
C GLY A 356 -5.53 -18.26 -11.95
N SER A 357 -5.05 -17.06 -11.72
CA SER A 357 -5.74 -15.82 -12.12
C SER A 357 -4.78 -14.84 -12.79
N ILE A 358 -5.23 -14.23 -13.89
CA ILE A 358 -4.50 -13.18 -14.61
C ILE A 358 -5.21 -11.87 -14.30
N TRP A 359 -4.51 -10.97 -13.62
CA TRP A 359 -5.02 -9.68 -13.22
C TRP A 359 -4.56 -8.61 -14.23
N ASN A 360 -5.43 -7.69 -14.60
CA ASN A 360 -5.04 -6.58 -15.47
C ASN A 360 -4.00 -5.69 -14.81
N TYR A 361 -4.11 -5.52 -13.49
CA TYR A 361 -3.07 -4.95 -12.65
C TYR A 361 -3.15 -5.52 -11.23
N HIS A 362 -2.05 -5.43 -10.48
CA HIS A 362 -2.00 -5.71 -9.06
C HIS A 362 -1.13 -4.69 -8.35
N VAL A 363 -1.50 -4.36 -7.11
CA VAL A 363 -0.84 -3.33 -6.32
C VAL A 363 -0.30 -3.95 -5.04
N TRP A 364 0.97 -3.71 -4.75
CA TRP A 364 1.64 -4.11 -3.51
C TRP A 364 2.56 -3.02 -2.97
N ASN A 365 3.35 -3.31 -1.96
CA ASN A 365 4.32 -2.40 -1.37
C ASN A 365 5.76 -2.88 -1.57
N GLU A 366 6.68 -1.95 -1.54
CA GLU A 366 8.07 -2.20 -1.24
C GLU A 366 8.46 -1.46 0.03
N GLY A 367 9.12 -2.18 0.96
CA GLY A 367 9.72 -1.62 2.16
C GLY A 367 11.24 -1.64 2.06
N TRP A 368 11.90 -0.54 2.45
CA TRP A 368 13.36 -0.46 2.43
C TRP A 368 13.95 -0.94 3.75
N MET A 369 14.81 -1.96 3.70
CA MET A 369 15.53 -2.43 4.88
C MET A 369 16.80 -3.21 4.53
N ARG A 370 17.73 -3.26 5.48
CA ARG A 370 18.85 -4.21 5.45
C ARG A 370 18.36 -5.59 5.85
N ARG A 371 18.98 -6.62 5.25
CA ARG A 371 18.65 -8.03 5.45
C ARG A 371 19.85 -8.77 6.04
N PRO A 372 20.11 -8.64 7.38
CA PRO A 372 21.21 -9.36 8.03
C PRO A 372 21.02 -10.88 8.05
N ASP A 373 19.80 -11.35 7.81
CA ASP A 373 19.43 -12.76 7.66
C ASP A 373 19.76 -13.35 6.27
N LEU A 374 20.14 -12.52 5.30
CA LEU A 374 20.47 -12.87 3.93
C LEU A 374 21.86 -12.33 3.56
N PRO A 375 22.48 -12.80 2.45
CA PRO A 375 23.67 -12.14 1.91
C PRO A 375 23.41 -10.64 1.66
N GLY A 376 24.41 -9.80 1.96
CA GLY A 376 24.25 -8.32 1.99
C GLY A 376 23.76 -7.69 0.69
N SER A 377 23.93 -8.38 -0.46
CA SER A 377 23.42 -7.95 -1.76
C SER A 377 21.88 -7.91 -1.85
N TYR A 378 21.16 -8.54 -0.93
CA TYR A 378 19.69 -8.59 -0.89
C TYR A 378 19.07 -7.53 0.04
N SER A 379 19.90 -6.68 0.65
CA SER A 379 19.42 -5.47 1.32
C SER A 379 18.83 -4.46 0.31
N GLY A 380 17.94 -3.61 0.76
CA GLY A 380 17.26 -2.63 -0.08
C GLY A 380 15.75 -2.86 -0.15
N TRP A 381 15.14 -2.67 -1.30
CA TRP A 381 13.72 -2.83 -1.48
C TRP A 381 13.26 -4.28 -1.32
N GLN A 382 12.21 -4.47 -0.51
CA GLN A 382 11.59 -5.76 -0.22
C GLN A 382 10.11 -5.72 -0.60
N VAL A 383 9.66 -6.68 -1.39
CA VAL A 383 8.22 -6.86 -1.72
C VAL A 383 7.44 -7.23 -0.47
N LEU A 384 6.33 -6.56 -0.27
CA LEU A 384 5.36 -6.77 0.81
C LEU A 384 3.94 -6.70 0.22
N ASP A 385 3.12 -7.70 0.44
CA ASP A 385 1.73 -7.68 -0.03
C ASP A 385 0.78 -8.21 1.05
N GLY A 386 -0.17 -7.37 1.44
CA GLY A 386 -1.23 -7.70 2.39
C GLY A 386 -2.56 -8.11 1.74
N THR A 387 -2.59 -8.22 0.40
CA THR A 387 -3.80 -8.65 -0.31
C THR A 387 -4.07 -10.14 -0.05
N PRO A 388 -5.29 -10.53 0.40
CA PRO A 388 -5.59 -11.92 0.69
C PRO A 388 -5.88 -12.73 -0.59
N GLN A 389 -4.85 -12.99 -1.41
CA GLN A 389 -4.97 -13.74 -2.68
C GLN A 389 -4.62 -15.23 -2.53
N GLY A 390 -3.62 -15.58 -1.75
CA GLY A 390 -3.20 -16.95 -1.50
C GLY A 390 -2.44 -17.06 -0.18
N LEU A 391 -2.44 -18.24 0.42
CA LEU A 391 -1.74 -18.50 1.67
C LEU A 391 -0.23 -18.56 1.43
N SER A 392 0.53 -17.94 2.31
CA SER A 392 1.97 -18.16 2.40
C SER A 392 2.27 -19.65 2.64
N LEU A 393 3.23 -20.19 1.93
CA LEU A 393 3.69 -21.57 2.14
C LEU A 393 4.38 -21.75 3.49
N HIS A 394 4.93 -20.67 4.06
CA HIS A 394 5.70 -20.70 5.31
C HIS A 394 4.80 -20.54 6.54
N SER A 395 3.96 -19.51 6.56
CA SER A 395 3.14 -19.15 7.73
C SER A 395 1.72 -19.69 7.66
N ARG A 396 1.22 -20.07 6.46
CA ARG A 396 -0.17 -20.43 6.20
C ARG A 396 -1.16 -19.26 6.44
N LEU A 397 -0.65 -18.03 6.47
CA LEU A 397 -1.41 -16.78 6.54
C LEU A 397 -1.44 -16.08 5.18
N PHE A 398 -2.38 -15.15 4.99
CA PHE A 398 -2.45 -14.32 3.79
C PHE A 398 -1.48 -13.14 3.90
N GLU A 399 -0.20 -13.39 3.68
CA GLU A 399 0.88 -12.43 3.71
C GLU A 399 1.96 -12.79 2.69
N VAL A 400 2.60 -11.81 2.10
CA VAL A 400 3.76 -11.98 1.22
C VAL A 400 4.88 -11.06 1.68
N GLY A 401 6.09 -11.56 1.74
CA GLY A 401 7.28 -10.80 2.06
C GLY A 401 7.55 -10.64 3.57
N PRO A 402 8.60 -9.87 3.90
CA PRO A 402 9.44 -9.05 3.01
C PRO A 402 10.40 -9.90 2.16
N PHE A 403 10.26 -9.83 0.84
CA PHE A 403 11.07 -10.57 -0.11
C PHE A 403 11.92 -9.63 -0.98
N PRO A 404 13.25 -9.84 -1.11
CA PRO A 404 14.11 -8.93 -1.87
C PRO A 404 13.68 -8.77 -3.34
N VAL A 405 13.48 -7.54 -3.80
CA VAL A 405 13.24 -7.24 -5.22
C VAL A 405 14.36 -7.82 -6.10
N ARG A 406 15.62 -7.70 -5.64
CA ARG A 406 16.76 -8.31 -6.29
C ARG A 406 16.66 -9.83 -6.37
N GLY A 407 16.08 -10.50 -5.37
CA GLY A 407 15.82 -11.93 -5.40
C GLY A 407 14.82 -12.32 -6.50
N VAL A 408 13.79 -11.49 -6.73
CA VAL A 408 12.88 -11.64 -7.89
C VAL A 408 13.64 -11.48 -9.19
N PHE A 409 14.51 -10.47 -9.31
CA PHE A 409 15.33 -10.23 -10.50
C PHE A 409 16.22 -11.44 -10.83
N GLU A 410 16.85 -12.02 -9.82
CA GLU A 410 17.83 -13.13 -9.95
C GLU A 410 17.16 -14.52 -9.92
N ASP A 411 15.83 -14.61 -9.91
CA ASP A 411 15.05 -15.87 -9.81
C ASP A 411 15.36 -16.73 -8.56
N ARG A 412 15.78 -16.10 -7.46
CA ARG A 412 16.17 -16.74 -6.21
C ARG A 412 14.96 -16.91 -5.28
N ILE A 413 14.00 -17.75 -5.69
CA ILE A 413 12.76 -18.03 -4.95
C ILE A 413 12.94 -18.96 -3.75
N ASP A 414 14.13 -19.47 -3.54
CA ASP A 414 14.56 -20.35 -2.43
C ASP A 414 14.73 -19.58 -1.09
N MET A 415 14.75 -18.24 -1.14
CA MET A 415 14.86 -17.42 0.06
C MET A 415 13.50 -17.21 0.77
N PRO A 416 13.49 -17.00 2.11
CA PRO A 416 12.29 -16.54 2.78
C PRO A 416 11.97 -15.09 2.31
N PHE A 417 10.81 -14.62 2.23
CA PHE A 417 9.46 -15.04 2.52
C PHE A 417 8.61 -14.89 1.26
N ASP A 418 8.09 -16.03 0.73
CA ASP A 418 7.11 -16.08 -0.36
C ASP A 418 7.62 -15.56 -1.73
N GLY A 419 8.92 -15.74 -2.03
CA GLY A 419 9.57 -15.32 -3.28
C GLY A 419 8.93 -15.93 -4.53
N ASN A 420 8.38 -17.12 -4.42
CA ASN A 420 7.63 -17.78 -5.49
C ASN A 420 6.37 -16.98 -5.89
N VAL A 421 5.65 -16.36 -4.95
CA VAL A 421 4.48 -15.52 -5.23
C VAL A 421 4.91 -14.23 -5.92
N ALA A 422 5.93 -13.55 -5.37
CA ALA A 422 6.46 -12.31 -5.94
C ALA A 422 7.01 -12.54 -7.38
N ARG A 423 7.70 -13.65 -7.62
CA ARG A 423 8.22 -14.00 -8.95
C ARG A 423 7.09 -14.33 -9.93
N ALA A 424 6.12 -15.14 -9.52
CA ALA A 424 4.99 -15.50 -10.39
C ALA A 424 4.22 -14.26 -10.86
N ALA A 425 4.01 -13.30 -9.97
CA ALA A 425 3.31 -12.06 -10.29
C ALA A 425 3.91 -11.28 -11.47
N VAL A 426 5.23 -11.40 -11.70
CA VAL A 426 5.97 -10.62 -12.71
C VAL A 426 6.64 -11.45 -13.80
N LYS A 427 6.82 -12.77 -13.61
CA LYS A 427 7.61 -13.63 -14.49
C LYS A 427 6.97 -14.99 -14.79
N ALA A 428 5.68 -15.21 -14.49
CA ALA A 428 5.03 -16.49 -14.78
C ALA A 428 5.10 -16.84 -16.26
N THR A 429 5.30 -18.13 -16.56
CA THR A 429 5.25 -18.68 -17.90
C THR A 429 3.82 -19.06 -18.25
N PHE A 430 3.34 -18.67 -19.42
CA PHE A 430 2.02 -19.02 -19.93
C PHE A 430 2.13 -20.20 -20.88
N ARG A 431 1.36 -21.27 -20.63
CA ARG A 431 1.27 -22.43 -21.51
C ARG A 431 -0.14 -22.58 -22.05
N TYR A 432 -0.25 -22.69 -23.36
CA TYR A 432 -1.52 -22.77 -24.05
C TYR A 432 -1.74 -24.20 -24.57
N PHE A 433 -2.85 -24.80 -24.14
CA PHE A 433 -3.22 -26.16 -24.49
C PHE A 433 -4.52 -26.19 -25.26
N ILE A 434 -4.62 -27.10 -26.22
CA ILE A 434 -5.89 -27.46 -26.86
C ILE A 434 -6.31 -28.86 -26.44
N ALA A 435 -7.61 -29.10 -26.38
CA ALA A 435 -8.16 -30.43 -26.14
C ALA A 435 -7.70 -31.38 -27.29
N ASP A 436 -7.14 -32.53 -26.92
CA ASP A 436 -6.64 -33.54 -27.85
C ASP A 436 -6.99 -34.93 -27.29
N PRO A 437 -8.07 -35.58 -27.75
CA PRO A 437 -8.47 -36.90 -27.28
C PRO A 437 -7.44 -38.01 -27.53
N SER A 438 -6.49 -37.80 -28.46
CA SER A 438 -5.42 -38.76 -28.74
C SER A 438 -4.27 -38.70 -27.73
N ASN A 439 -4.20 -37.61 -26.94
CA ASN A 439 -3.21 -37.46 -25.89
C ASN A 439 -3.70 -38.07 -24.58
N PRO A 440 -2.88 -38.89 -23.89
CA PRO A 440 -3.28 -39.49 -22.60
C PRO A 440 -3.75 -38.49 -21.53
N SER A 441 -3.23 -37.25 -21.55
CA SER A 441 -3.66 -36.17 -20.67
C SER A 441 -4.96 -35.49 -21.11
N GLY A 442 -5.48 -35.80 -22.30
CA GLY A 442 -6.59 -35.11 -22.96
C GLY A 442 -6.23 -33.71 -23.50
N TRP A 443 -4.95 -33.28 -23.37
CA TRP A 443 -4.50 -31.95 -23.73
C TRP A 443 -3.17 -31.98 -24.49
N ARG A 444 -3.01 -31.11 -25.47
CA ARG A 444 -1.76 -30.95 -26.21
C ARG A 444 -1.27 -29.49 -26.08
N LEU A 445 -0.02 -29.34 -25.65
CA LEU A 445 0.65 -28.03 -25.61
C LEU A 445 0.88 -27.51 -27.03
N VAL A 446 0.43 -26.29 -27.31
CA VAL A 446 0.57 -25.64 -28.63
C VAL A 446 1.43 -24.40 -28.58
N ARG A 447 1.55 -23.77 -27.42
CA ARG A 447 2.33 -22.53 -27.28
C ARG A 447 2.82 -22.36 -25.85
N GLU A 448 4.03 -21.85 -25.71
CA GLU A 448 4.57 -21.39 -24.44
C GLU A 448 5.07 -19.96 -24.60
N GLN A 449 4.78 -19.10 -23.64
CA GLN A 449 5.16 -17.70 -23.66
C GLN A 449 5.66 -17.25 -22.30
N GLU A 450 6.80 -16.60 -22.31
CA GLU A 450 7.36 -15.87 -21.18
C GLU A 450 7.06 -14.38 -21.31
N ASN A 451 7.19 -13.65 -20.21
CA ASN A 451 7.04 -12.18 -20.15
C ASN A 451 5.64 -11.62 -20.52
N GLU A 452 4.60 -12.44 -20.43
CA GLU A 452 3.22 -12.00 -20.63
C GLU A 452 2.66 -11.25 -19.41
N CYS A 453 3.24 -11.39 -18.22
CA CYS A 453 2.99 -10.59 -17.03
C CYS A 453 4.17 -9.69 -16.69
N GLY A 454 3.97 -8.67 -15.85
CA GLY A 454 5.02 -7.72 -15.49
C GLY A 454 5.57 -6.93 -16.68
N LYS A 455 4.71 -6.55 -17.64
CA LYS A 455 5.13 -5.77 -18.82
C LYS A 455 5.53 -4.36 -18.44
N LEU A 456 4.86 -3.82 -17.43
CA LEU A 456 5.14 -2.51 -16.84
C LEU A 456 4.94 -2.59 -15.33
N ILE A 457 5.97 -2.24 -14.58
CA ILE A 457 5.92 -2.16 -13.12
C ILE A 457 6.27 -0.73 -12.74
N VAL A 458 5.38 -0.05 -12.02
CA VAL A 458 5.52 1.39 -11.77
C VAL A 458 5.33 1.75 -10.32
N THR A 459 5.92 2.89 -9.96
CA THR A 459 5.73 3.58 -8.69
C THR A 459 5.69 5.09 -8.93
N GLU A 460 5.51 5.87 -7.88
CA GLU A 460 5.65 7.32 -7.93
C GLU A 460 7.13 7.70 -7.80
N SER A 461 7.58 8.64 -8.62
CA SER A 461 8.98 9.11 -8.68
C SER A 461 9.26 10.16 -7.61
N ILE A 462 10.46 10.11 -7.03
CA ILE A 462 10.91 11.07 -6.03
C ILE A 462 10.86 12.51 -6.58
N GLY A 463 10.15 13.37 -5.87
CA GLY A 463 10.17 14.83 -6.08
C GLY A 463 9.36 15.34 -7.27
N THR A 464 8.88 14.48 -8.17
CA THR A 464 8.11 14.93 -9.35
C THR A 464 6.64 14.57 -9.30
N GLY A 465 6.23 13.57 -8.47
CA GLY A 465 4.87 13.04 -8.46
C GLY A 465 4.48 12.31 -9.76
N MET A 466 5.45 12.10 -10.67
CA MET A 466 5.22 11.42 -11.94
C MET A 466 5.39 9.90 -11.79
N MET A 467 4.89 9.18 -12.76
CA MET A 467 5.09 7.73 -12.83
C MET A 467 6.56 7.39 -13.15
N GLU A 468 7.13 6.49 -12.35
CA GLU A 468 8.45 5.89 -12.56
C GLU A 468 8.32 4.43 -12.97
N ASP A 469 8.92 4.06 -14.09
CA ASP A 469 9.00 2.68 -14.56
C ASP A 469 10.18 1.96 -13.89
N ILE A 470 9.86 1.05 -12.97
CA ILE A 470 10.81 0.23 -12.21
C ILE A 470 10.88 -1.23 -12.68
N THR A 471 10.33 -1.54 -13.85
CA THR A 471 10.33 -2.91 -14.41
C THR A 471 11.73 -3.52 -14.42
N GLY A 472 12.75 -2.72 -14.73
CA GLY A 472 14.15 -3.15 -14.73
C GLY A 472 14.70 -3.63 -13.39
N ASN A 473 14.05 -3.29 -12.26
CA ASN A 473 14.44 -3.78 -10.94
C ASN A 473 13.98 -5.23 -10.69
N TYR A 474 12.95 -5.68 -11.41
CA TYR A 474 12.34 -7.00 -11.24
C TYR A 474 12.79 -8.02 -12.28
N LYS A 475 13.09 -7.58 -13.51
CA LYS A 475 13.51 -8.46 -14.59
C LYS A 475 14.26 -7.71 -15.68
N GLN A 476 15.07 -8.47 -16.43
CA GLN A 476 15.67 -7.93 -17.65
C GLN A 476 14.56 -7.56 -18.64
N ARG A 477 14.62 -6.35 -19.17
CA ARG A 477 13.73 -6.00 -20.29
C ARG A 477 14.07 -6.91 -21.45
N PRO A 478 13.07 -7.53 -22.11
CA PRO A 478 13.34 -8.26 -23.34
C PRO A 478 14.06 -7.31 -24.29
N MET A 479 15.30 -7.64 -24.66
CA MET A 479 15.91 -6.98 -25.80
C MET A 479 14.98 -7.20 -26.99
N PRO A 480 14.78 -6.21 -27.88
CA PRO A 480 14.09 -6.47 -29.14
C PRO A 480 14.80 -7.65 -29.78
N MET A 481 14.21 -8.84 -29.68
CA MET A 481 14.82 -10.05 -30.24
C MET A 481 15.01 -9.79 -31.71
N ALA A 482 16.26 -9.87 -32.14
CA ALA A 482 16.58 -10.04 -33.56
C ALA A 482 15.71 -11.18 -34.09
N ARG A 483 14.93 -10.89 -35.13
CA ARG A 483 13.88 -11.68 -35.77
C ARG A 483 14.25 -13.13 -36.02
N HIS A 484 14.12 -14.01 -35.04
CA HIS A 484 14.09 -15.45 -35.23
C HIS A 484 12.91 -16.09 -34.50
N ALA A 485 11.84 -15.30 -34.19
CA ALA A 485 10.56 -15.90 -33.89
C ALA A 485 10.09 -16.65 -35.12
N LYS A 486 9.91 -17.97 -35.00
CA LYS A 486 9.30 -18.81 -36.04
C LYS A 486 8.06 -18.06 -36.53
N GLU A 487 8.07 -17.70 -37.82
CA GLU A 487 7.00 -16.86 -38.39
C GLU A 487 5.66 -17.59 -38.18
N GLU A 488 4.75 -16.96 -37.41
CA GLU A 488 3.42 -17.55 -37.17
C GLU A 488 2.70 -17.67 -38.51
N LEU A 489 2.51 -18.90 -38.94
CA LEU A 489 1.89 -19.22 -40.24
C LEU A 489 0.43 -18.77 -40.32
N VAL A 490 -0.26 -18.70 -39.18
CA VAL A 490 -1.61 -18.15 -39.07
C VAL A 490 -1.64 -17.18 -37.90
N LYS A 491 -2.13 -15.96 -38.12
CA LYS A 491 -2.20 -14.90 -37.12
C LYS A 491 -3.62 -14.39 -36.94
N VAL A 492 -3.95 -14.06 -35.71
CA VAL A 492 -5.14 -13.32 -35.34
C VAL A 492 -4.73 -11.98 -34.75
N LYS A 493 -5.29 -10.89 -35.24
CA LYS A 493 -5.07 -9.52 -34.72
C LYS A 493 -6.37 -8.89 -34.32
N LEU A 494 -6.37 -8.13 -33.23
CA LEU A 494 -7.50 -7.31 -32.81
C LEU A 494 -7.13 -5.83 -33.00
N GLN A 495 -7.99 -5.09 -33.67
CA GLN A 495 -7.84 -3.67 -33.92
C GLN A 495 -9.09 -2.94 -33.38
N HIS A 496 -8.92 -2.00 -32.49
CA HIS A 496 -9.98 -1.26 -31.84
C HIS A 496 -9.48 0.05 -31.22
N GLU A 497 -10.38 0.93 -30.85
CA GLU A 497 -10.08 2.07 -30.00
C GLU A 497 -9.66 1.59 -28.59
N LYS A 498 -8.66 2.21 -28.00
CA LYS A 498 -8.20 1.84 -26.64
C LYS A 498 -9.24 2.14 -25.56
N SER A 499 -10.06 3.15 -25.78
CA SER A 499 -11.11 3.54 -24.85
C SER A 499 -12.35 4.04 -25.58
N VAL A 500 -13.52 3.82 -24.97
CA VAL A 500 -14.85 4.18 -25.51
C VAL A 500 -15.63 4.90 -24.40
N PRO A 501 -16.27 6.06 -24.66
CA PRO A 501 -17.13 6.70 -23.68
C PRO A 501 -18.28 5.79 -23.23
N LEU A 502 -18.64 5.85 -21.95
CA LEU A 502 -19.78 5.11 -21.42
C LEU A 502 -21.07 5.46 -22.18
N GLY A 503 -21.81 4.45 -22.58
CA GLY A 503 -23.04 4.61 -23.36
C GLY A 503 -22.83 4.66 -24.88
N GLN A 504 -21.59 4.52 -25.39
CA GLN A 504 -21.30 4.40 -26.81
C GLN A 504 -21.07 2.94 -27.22
N PRO A 505 -21.37 2.56 -28.48
CA PRO A 505 -21.10 1.21 -28.99
C PRO A 505 -19.60 0.86 -28.91
N ILE A 506 -19.30 -0.37 -28.46
CA ILE A 506 -17.95 -0.94 -28.55
C ILE A 506 -17.81 -1.55 -29.95
N THR A 507 -16.78 -1.17 -30.69
CA THR A 507 -16.46 -1.70 -32.01
C THR A 507 -15.01 -2.16 -32.10
N ALA A 508 -14.77 -3.29 -32.74
CA ALA A 508 -13.46 -3.81 -33.02
C ALA A 508 -13.44 -4.62 -34.33
N ALA A 509 -12.27 -4.75 -34.94
CA ALA A 509 -12.02 -5.64 -36.05
C ALA A 509 -11.12 -6.80 -35.59
N CYS A 510 -11.55 -8.03 -35.87
CA CYS A 510 -10.73 -9.22 -35.74
C CYS A 510 -10.23 -9.64 -37.12
N ILE A 511 -8.92 -9.55 -37.32
CA ILE A 511 -8.25 -9.84 -38.61
C ILE A 511 -7.56 -11.18 -38.50
N VAL A 512 -7.94 -12.13 -39.35
CA VAL A 512 -7.29 -13.42 -39.51
C VAL A 512 -6.37 -13.37 -40.73
N LEU A 513 -5.11 -13.74 -40.56
CA LEU A 513 -4.10 -13.75 -41.59
C LEU A 513 -3.62 -15.20 -41.83
N ASN A 514 -3.76 -15.70 -43.03
CA ASN A 514 -3.21 -16.98 -43.44
C ASN A 514 -1.89 -16.76 -44.24
N ASN A 515 -0.75 -16.87 -43.56
CA ASN A 515 0.56 -16.75 -44.21
C ASN A 515 1.08 -18.07 -44.81
N GLN A 516 0.24 -19.13 -44.77
CA GLN A 516 0.60 -20.43 -45.35
C GLN A 516 0.47 -20.43 -46.86
N GLU A 517 1.22 -21.35 -47.54
CA GLU A 517 1.12 -21.62 -48.98
C GLU A 517 -0.08 -22.51 -49.35
N LYS A 518 -0.96 -22.81 -48.40
CA LYS A 518 -2.16 -23.64 -48.57
C LYS A 518 -3.41 -22.95 -48.04
N PRO A 519 -4.59 -23.29 -48.55
CA PRO A 519 -5.85 -22.80 -48.01
C PRO A 519 -6.00 -23.14 -46.53
N LEU A 520 -6.67 -22.26 -45.78
CA LEU A 520 -6.96 -22.40 -44.38
C LEU A 520 -8.46 -22.69 -44.18
N THR A 521 -8.73 -23.80 -43.50
CA THR A 521 -10.09 -24.08 -42.93
C THR A 521 -9.95 -24.02 -41.44
N ALA A 522 -10.76 -23.18 -40.76
CA ALA A 522 -10.63 -22.87 -39.35
C ALA A 522 -11.98 -22.52 -38.72
N GLN A 523 -12.05 -22.60 -37.40
CA GLN A 523 -13.16 -22.07 -36.61
C GLN A 523 -12.63 -20.91 -35.76
N LEU A 524 -13.20 -19.71 -35.93
CA LEU A 524 -12.92 -18.53 -35.16
C LEU A 524 -14.05 -18.32 -34.14
N THR A 525 -13.70 -18.28 -32.87
CA THR A 525 -14.60 -17.86 -31.78
C THR A 525 -14.13 -16.51 -31.25
N ILE A 526 -15.02 -15.51 -31.28
CA ILE A 526 -14.78 -14.18 -30.73
C ILE A 526 -15.68 -14.00 -29.53
N THR A 527 -15.10 -13.73 -28.36
CA THR A 527 -15.82 -13.50 -27.12
C THR A 527 -15.52 -12.12 -26.57
N VAL A 528 -16.56 -11.37 -26.23
CA VAL A 528 -16.49 -10.08 -25.53
C VAL A 528 -16.95 -10.30 -24.11
N THR A 529 -16.13 -9.93 -23.14
CA THR A 529 -16.43 -10.09 -21.71
C THR A 529 -16.10 -8.84 -20.94
N SER A 530 -16.89 -8.55 -19.90
CA SER A 530 -16.50 -7.67 -18.82
C SER A 530 -16.06 -8.50 -17.62
N ALA A 531 -15.08 -8.05 -16.89
CA ALA A 531 -14.63 -8.69 -15.65
C ALA A 531 -14.07 -7.64 -14.68
N THR A 532 -14.02 -8.00 -13.39
CA THR A 532 -13.21 -7.27 -12.41
C THR A 532 -11.75 -7.31 -12.84
N TYR A 533 -10.94 -6.34 -12.44
CA TYR A 533 -9.53 -6.26 -12.88
C TYR A 533 -8.71 -7.53 -12.55
N ASN A 534 -9.13 -8.33 -11.58
CA ASN A 534 -8.53 -9.62 -11.27
C ASN A 534 -9.13 -10.80 -12.09
N ASN A 535 -10.00 -10.52 -13.05
CA ASN A 535 -10.65 -11.46 -13.96
C ASN A 535 -11.43 -12.63 -13.29
N ARG A 536 -11.79 -12.50 -12.01
CA ARG A 536 -12.45 -13.59 -11.26
C ARG A 536 -13.95 -13.70 -11.52
N PHE A 537 -14.61 -12.64 -11.98
CA PHE A 537 -16.07 -12.59 -12.15
C PHE A 537 -16.45 -12.17 -13.57
N PRO A 538 -16.09 -12.97 -14.61
CA PRO A 538 -16.34 -12.57 -15.99
C PRO A 538 -17.83 -12.66 -16.35
N TRP A 539 -18.37 -11.58 -16.96
CA TRP A 539 -19.68 -11.56 -17.58
C TRP A 539 -19.53 -11.55 -19.10
N THR A 540 -20.09 -12.57 -19.76
CA THR A 540 -20.12 -12.61 -21.22
C THR A 540 -21.12 -11.59 -21.76
N ILE A 541 -20.62 -10.69 -22.58
CA ILE A 541 -21.41 -9.69 -23.31
C ILE A 541 -21.90 -10.32 -24.61
N SER A 542 -20.98 -10.87 -25.40
CA SER A 542 -21.33 -11.58 -26.64
C SER A 542 -20.30 -12.68 -26.95
N THR A 543 -20.77 -13.71 -27.66
CA THR A 543 -19.89 -14.72 -28.28
C THR A 543 -20.38 -14.97 -29.69
N LYS A 544 -19.45 -14.94 -30.66
CA LYS A 544 -19.72 -15.25 -32.07
C LYS A 544 -18.74 -16.32 -32.56
N VAL A 545 -19.28 -17.29 -33.31
CA VAL A 545 -18.49 -18.37 -33.91
C VAL A 545 -18.61 -18.27 -35.44
N HIS A 546 -17.47 -18.29 -36.12
CA HIS A 546 -17.36 -18.23 -37.56
C HIS A 546 -16.57 -19.43 -38.06
N ASN A 547 -17.15 -20.16 -39.03
CA ASN A 547 -16.42 -21.15 -39.79
C ASN A 547 -15.74 -20.44 -40.98
N ILE A 548 -14.43 -20.55 -41.09
CA ILE A 548 -13.60 -19.81 -42.03
C ILE A 548 -13.05 -20.75 -43.09
N SER A 549 -13.14 -20.32 -44.33
CA SER A 549 -12.38 -20.91 -45.45
C SER A 549 -11.75 -19.77 -46.23
N MET A 550 -10.45 -19.77 -46.33
CA MET A 550 -9.71 -18.70 -46.97
C MET A 550 -8.53 -19.25 -47.81
N PRO A 551 -8.15 -18.57 -48.90
CA PRO A 551 -7.06 -19.02 -49.75
C PRO A 551 -5.71 -18.95 -49.06
N ALA A 552 -4.72 -19.57 -49.68
CA ALA A 552 -3.31 -19.37 -49.35
C ALA A 552 -2.98 -17.88 -49.41
N ARG A 553 -2.17 -17.38 -48.45
CA ARG A 553 -1.74 -15.98 -48.38
C ARG A 553 -2.88 -14.97 -48.30
N GLY A 554 -4.09 -15.41 -47.89
CA GLY A 554 -5.27 -14.59 -47.76
C GLY A 554 -5.46 -13.99 -46.36
N ASP A 555 -6.33 -12.99 -46.27
CA ASP A 555 -6.82 -12.43 -45.01
C ASP A 555 -8.36 -12.27 -44.99
N GLN A 556 -8.91 -12.21 -43.80
CA GLN A 556 -10.34 -11.96 -43.59
C GLN A 556 -10.57 -11.19 -42.32
N THR A 557 -11.45 -10.18 -42.41
CA THR A 557 -11.80 -9.31 -41.27
C THR A 557 -13.23 -9.60 -40.79
N PHE A 558 -13.39 -9.74 -39.47
CA PHE A 558 -14.64 -9.94 -38.77
C PHE A 558 -14.95 -8.77 -37.88
N GLN A 559 -16.12 -8.17 -38.03
CA GLN A 559 -16.56 -7.06 -37.20
C GLN A 559 -17.10 -7.57 -35.87
N VAL A 560 -16.62 -6.95 -34.82
CA VAL A 560 -17.05 -7.14 -33.43
C VAL A 560 -17.76 -5.89 -32.97
N ALA A 561 -18.99 -6.04 -32.51
CA ALA A 561 -19.77 -4.91 -31.97
C ALA A 561 -20.57 -5.37 -30.74
N ALA A 562 -20.62 -4.51 -29.73
CA ALA A 562 -21.51 -4.62 -28.59
C ALA A 562 -22.18 -3.25 -28.34
N GLN A 563 -23.51 -3.27 -28.32
CA GLN A 563 -24.31 -2.06 -28.11
C GLN A 563 -24.35 -1.70 -26.61
N PRO A 564 -24.62 -0.45 -26.22
CA PRO A 564 -24.73 -0.06 -24.83
C PRO A 564 -25.62 -0.95 -23.97
N GLN A 565 -26.78 -1.35 -24.46
CA GLN A 565 -27.71 -2.24 -23.75
C GLN A 565 -27.13 -3.63 -23.47
N ASP A 566 -26.12 -4.08 -24.25
CA ASP A 566 -25.52 -5.41 -24.12
C ASP A 566 -24.50 -5.44 -22.97
N TYR A 567 -23.89 -4.27 -22.64
CA TYR A 567 -22.78 -4.22 -21.71
C TYR A 567 -23.02 -3.38 -20.44
N ILE A 568 -23.88 -2.33 -20.47
CA ILE A 568 -24.03 -1.38 -19.36
C ILE A 568 -24.27 -2.08 -18.02
N LYS A 569 -25.18 -3.06 -17.96
CA LYS A 569 -25.50 -3.82 -16.75
C LYS A 569 -24.47 -4.89 -16.38
N LYS A 570 -23.41 -5.04 -17.16
CA LYS A 570 -22.42 -6.10 -17.02
C LYS A 570 -21.00 -5.55 -16.74
N ILE A 571 -20.78 -4.25 -16.88
CA ILE A 571 -19.46 -3.66 -16.64
C ILE A 571 -19.21 -3.46 -15.14
N TYR A 572 -17.96 -3.62 -14.75
CA TYR A 572 -17.46 -3.34 -13.43
C TYR A 572 -16.81 -1.96 -13.35
N ASP A 573 -16.37 -1.57 -12.16
CA ASP A 573 -15.95 -0.22 -11.81
C ASP A 573 -14.81 0.37 -12.64
N GLU A 574 -13.90 -0.48 -13.13
CA GLU A 574 -12.82 -0.01 -14.02
C GLU A 574 -13.27 0.14 -15.48
N GLY A 575 -14.48 -0.28 -15.80
CA GLY A 575 -14.99 -0.26 -17.18
C GLY A 575 -14.19 -1.14 -18.14
N MET A 576 -13.58 -2.21 -17.67
CA MET A 576 -12.71 -3.05 -18.50
C MET A 576 -13.50 -4.08 -19.29
N ILE A 577 -13.29 -4.07 -20.60
CA ILE A 577 -13.85 -5.02 -21.56
C ILE A 577 -12.72 -5.78 -22.22
N THR A 578 -12.78 -7.10 -22.17
CA THR A 578 -11.83 -7.99 -22.86
C THR A 578 -12.45 -8.52 -24.13
N ILE A 579 -11.75 -8.44 -25.24
CA ILE A 579 -12.04 -9.14 -26.49
C ILE A 579 -11.02 -10.26 -26.64
N GLU A 580 -11.51 -11.49 -26.79
CA GLU A 580 -10.69 -12.68 -27.04
C GLU A 580 -11.10 -13.31 -28.37
N ALA A 581 -10.11 -13.58 -29.20
CA ALA A 581 -10.31 -14.25 -30.50
C ALA A 581 -9.49 -15.53 -30.53
N ASN A 582 -10.19 -16.67 -30.63
CA ASN A 582 -9.62 -18.00 -30.66
C ASN A 582 -9.86 -18.61 -32.05
N LEU A 583 -8.79 -18.84 -32.79
CA LEU A 583 -8.84 -19.47 -34.10
C LEU A 583 -8.25 -20.88 -34.01
N LYS A 584 -9.10 -21.89 -34.16
CA LYS A 584 -8.70 -23.31 -34.22
C LYS A 584 -8.62 -23.76 -35.68
N TYR A 585 -7.49 -24.31 -36.08
CA TYR A 585 -7.25 -24.81 -37.42
C TYR A 585 -6.39 -26.06 -37.39
N SER A 586 -6.81 -27.13 -38.06
CA SER A 586 -6.17 -28.45 -37.94
C SER A 586 -6.04 -28.83 -36.45
N ASN A 587 -4.83 -29.00 -35.97
CA ASN A 587 -4.53 -29.24 -34.55
C ASN A 587 -3.77 -28.06 -33.91
N GLU A 588 -3.95 -26.84 -34.42
CA GLU A 588 -3.25 -25.64 -33.97
C GLU A 588 -4.23 -24.57 -33.45
N LEU A 589 -3.69 -23.59 -32.73
CA LEU A 589 -4.41 -22.45 -32.18
C LEU A 589 -3.67 -21.15 -32.48
N ALA A 590 -4.37 -20.19 -33.10
CA ALA A 590 -3.97 -18.79 -33.06
C ALA A 590 -4.91 -18.04 -32.08
N TYR A 591 -4.34 -17.22 -31.21
CA TYR A 591 -5.06 -16.54 -30.14
C TYR A 591 -4.66 -15.07 -30.08
N ALA A 592 -5.65 -14.21 -29.91
CA ALA A 592 -5.42 -12.80 -29.58
C ALA A 592 -6.35 -12.37 -28.44
N ARG A 593 -5.84 -11.56 -27.55
CA ARG A 593 -6.59 -10.94 -26.47
C ARG A 593 -6.27 -9.46 -26.43
N SER A 594 -7.28 -8.63 -26.23
CA SER A 594 -7.12 -7.19 -26.08
C SER A 594 -8.12 -6.61 -25.10
N LEU A 595 -7.79 -5.46 -24.53
CA LEU A 595 -8.59 -4.74 -23.55
C LEU A 595 -9.06 -3.40 -24.13
N ILE A 596 -10.33 -3.07 -23.87
CA ILE A 596 -10.94 -1.76 -24.12
C ILE A 596 -11.36 -1.20 -22.77
N THR A 597 -11.07 0.07 -22.50
CA THR A 597 -11.54 0.76 -21.30
C THR A 597 -12.79 1.59 -21.64
N ILE A 598 -13.87 1.38 -20.92
CA ILE A 598 -15.03 2.27 -20.95
C ILE A 598 -14.69 3.50 -20.11
N GLN A 599 -14.71 4.67 -20.73
CA GLN A 599 -14.46 5.94 -20.06
C GLN A 599 -15.68 6.32 -19.20
N ILE A 600 -15.54 6.16 -17.89
CA ILE A 600 -16.57 6.55 -16.93
C ILE A 600 -16.44 8.06 -16.70
N PRO A 601 -17.53 8.83 -16.75
CA PRO A 601 -17.50 10.26 -16.48
C PRO A 601 -16.97 10.57 -15.07
N LYS A 602 -16.27 11.70 -14.92
CA LYS A 602 -15.85 12.19 -13.60
C LYS A 602 -16.97 13.02 -12.97
N LEU A 603 -16.99 13.05 -11.63
CA LEU A 603 -17.83 14.00 -10.88
C LEU A 603 -17.25 15.41 -11.02
N ASN A 604 -18.13 16.40 -11.19
CA ASN A 604 -17.77 17.81 -11.03
C ASN A 604 -17.95 18.17 -9.55
N ILE A 605 -16.90 18.73 -8.96
CA ILE A 605 -16.89 19.12 -7.55
C ILE A 605 -16.46 20.59 -7.49
N ASP A 606 -17.34 21.41 -6.91
CA ASP A 606 -17.04 22.79 -6.57
C ASP A 606 -16.97 22.94 -5.06
N VAL A 607 -15.97 23.65 -4.56
CA VAL A 607 -15.78 23.91 -3.13
C VAL A 607 -15.59 25.38 -2.88
N THR A 608 -16.32 25.90 -1.90
CA THR A 608 -16.25 27.30 -1.46
C THR A 608 -15.96 27.33 0.04
N PRO A 609 -14.90 27.99 0.51
CA PRO A 609 -14.67 28.23 1.94
C PRO A 609 -15.77 29.11 2.53
N ILE A 610 -16.29 28.75 3.70
CA ILE A 610 -17.27 29.53 4.44
C ILE A 610 -16.65 29.98 5.78
N GLY A 611 -16.49 31.29 5.95
CA GLY A 611 -16.04 31.86 7.22
C GLY A 611 -14.60 31.55 7.61
N ARG A 612 -14.23 31.88 8.86
CA ARG A 612 -12.86 31.74 9.41
C ARG A 612 -12.59 30.40 10.10
N ASN A 613 -13.60 29.54 10.26
CA ASN A 613 -13.51 28.32 11.07
C ASN A 613 -13.18 27.05 10.27
N GLY A 614 -12.70 27.18 9.03
CA GLY A 614 -12.39 26.03 8.18
C GLY A 614 -13.61 25.27 7.66
N GLU A 615 -14.80 25.87 7.74
CA GLU A 615 -16.01 25.31 7.12
C GLU A 615 -15.95 25.45 5.60
N LEU A 616 -16.29 24.37 4.90
CA LEU A 616 -16.31 24.27 3.45
C LEU A 616 -17.72 23.93 3.00
N HIS A 617 -18.22 24.66 2.03
CA HIS A 617 -19.42 24.28 1.29
C HIS A 617 -19.01 23.60 -0.01
N TYR A 618 -19.63 22.47 -0.31
CA TYR A 618 -19.34 21.74 -1.55
C TYR A 618 -20.60 21.50 -2.37
N ASN A 619 -20.42 21.46 -3.68
CA ASN A 619 -21.41 21.02 -4.65
C ASN A 619 -20.82 19.87 -5.46
N VAL A 620 -21.55 18.78 -5.55
CA VAL A 620 -21.20 17.63 -6.40
C VAL A 620 -22.26 17.50 -7.48
N SER A 621 -21.84 17.42 -8.73
CA SER A 621 -22.74 17.25 -9.85
C SER A 621 -22.22 16.29 -10.91
N MET A 622 -23.13 15.67 -11.65
CA MET A 622 -22.83 14.81 -12.79
C MET A 622 -24.03 14.78 -13.76
N LYS A 623 -23.73 14.52 -15.03
CA LYS A 623 -24.76 14.26 -16.03
C LYS A 623 -24.82 12.74 -16.28
N ASN A 624 -26.03 12.19 -16.21
CA ASN A 624 -26.25 10.80 -16.61
C ASN A 624 -25.91 10.63 -18.10
N PRO A 625 -24.91 9.83 -18.48
CA PRO A 625 -24.52 9.67 -19.89
C PRO A 625 -25.43 8.67 -20.64
N LEU A 626 -26.36 8.01 -19.92
CA LEU A 626 -27.12 6.89 -20.44
C LEU A 626 -28.55 7.28 -20.86
N ALA A 627 -29.09 6.55 -21.82
CA ALA A 627 -30.47 6.64 -22.25
C ALA A 627 -31.47 5.96 -21.29
N ILE A 628 -30.99 5.48 -20.13
CA ILE A 628 -31.80 4.83 -19.08
C ILE A 628 -31.68 5.61 -17.78
N PRO A 629 -32.68 5.55 -16.88
CA PRO A 629 -32.58 6.15 -15.57
C PRO A 629 -31.51 5.42 -14.74
N LEU A 630 -30.84 6.17 -13.88
CA LEU A 630 -29.97 5.63 -12.82
C LEU A 630 -30.81 5.48 -11.56
N THR A 631 -30.69 4.33 -10.88
CA THR A 631 -31.49 4.01 -9.68
C THR A 631 -30.59 3.58 -8.53
N SER A 632 -31.15 3.63 -7.31
CA SER A 632 -30.42 3.24 -6.09
C SER A 632 -29.06 3.92 -5.98
N CYS A 633 -29.03 5.22 -6.32
CA CYS A 633 -27.78 5.98 -6.29
C CYS A 633 -27.37 6.36 -4.87
N GLU A 634 -26.07 6.32 -4.62
CA GLU A 634 -25.42 6.73 -3.36
C GLU A 634 -24.27 7.68 -3.64
N LEU A 635 -24.12 8.69 -2.79
CA LEU A 635 -23.00 9.63 -2.80
C LEU A 635 -22.18 9.46 -1.52
N ALA A 636 -20.88 9.20 -1.67
CA ALA A 636 -19.89 9.31 -0.62
C ALA A 636 -19.04 10.56 -0.86
N VAL A 637 -18.81 11.34 0.20
CA VAL A 637 -17.92 12.49 0.17
C VAL A 637 -16.87 12.33 1.26
N GLU A 638 -15.61 12.47 0.92
CA GLU A 638 -14.48 12.33 1.84
C GLU A 638 -13.65 13.60 1.85
N LEU A 639 -13.32 14.06 3.04
CA LEU A 639 -12.34 15.11 3.26
C LEU A 639 -11.11 14.45 3.90
N PRO A 640 -10.08 14.07 3.11
CA PRO A 640 -8.91 13.35 3.61
C PRO A 640 -8.24 14.11 4.76
N GLY A 641 -7.92 13.39 5.84
CA GLY A 641 -7.41 14.00 7.07
C GLY A 641 -8.49 14.52 8.02
N SER A 642 -9.79 14.41 7.68
CA SER A 642 -10.87 14.55 8.65
C SER A 642 -11.01 13.27 9.47
N THR A 643 -11.45 13.43 10.74
CA THR A 643 -11.69 12.28 11.62
C THR A 643 -13.01 11.56 11.31
N ARG A 644 -13.81 12.09 10.38
CA ARG A 644 -15.09 11.51 10.00
C ARG A 644 -15.10 11.14 8.53
N PHE A 645 -15.24 9.85 8.28
CA PHE A 645 -15.69 9.35 7.00
C PHE A 645 -17.21 9.56 6.90
N LEU A 646 -17.67 10.26 5.87
CA LEU A 646 -19.09 10.33 5.61
C LEU A 646 -19.53 9.02 4.94
N ARG A 647 -20.37 8.26 5.64
CA ARG A 647 -21.00 7.07 5.04
C ARG A 647 -21.72 7.47 3.77
N PRO A 648 -21.74 6.58 2.75
CA PRO A 648 -22.53 6.82 1.57
C PRO A 648 -23.97 7.18 1.95
N THR A 649 -24.47 8.24 1.37
CA THR A 649 -25.84 8.72 1.60
C THR A 649 -26.70 8.44 0.37
N PRO A 650 -27.97 8.04 0.53
CA PRO A 650 -28.87 7.89 -0.60
C PRO A 650 -28.95 9.18 -1.43
N ALA A 651 -28.81 9.03 -2.74
CA ALA A 651 -28.83 10.11 -3.72
C ALA A 651 -30.05 10.06 -4.66
N GLY A 652 -30.93 9.07 -4.47
CA GLY A 652 -32.14 8.91 -5.25
C GLY A 652 -31.93 8.30 -6.62
N SER A 653 -32.63 8.82 -7.62
CA SER A 653 -32.54 8.40 -9.02
C SER A 653 -32.24 9.60 -9.92
N VAL A 654 -31.58 9.34 -11.06
CA VAL A 654 -31.25 10.35 -12.06
C VAL A 654 -31.86 9.97 -13.40
N GLN A 655 -32.69 10.83 -13.98
CA GLN A 655 -33.37 10.58 -15.26
C GLN A 655 -32.36 10.39 -16.40
N PRO A 656 -32.74 9.73 -17.51
CA PRO A 656 -31.94 9.63 -18.72
C PRO A 656 -31.43 11.02 -19.15
N TYR A 657 -30.11 11.13 -19.35
CA TYR A 657 -29.41 12.40 -19.69
C TYR A 657 -29.62 13.55 -18.70
N GLY A 658 -30.27 13.27 -17.55
CA GLY A 658 -30.53 14.24 -16.48
C GLY A 658 -29.27 14.60 -15.70
N VAL A 659 -29.38 15.64 -14.90
CA VAL A 659 -28.28 16.10 -14.04
C VAL A 659 -28.57 15.74 -12.59
N PHE A 660 -27.63 15.09 -11.95
CA PHE A 660 -27.57 14.95 -10.50
C PHE A 660 -26.89 16.19 -9.90
N PHE A 661 -27.40 16.66 -8.78
CA PHE A 661 -26.81 17.75 -8.02
C PHE A 661 -27.02 17.52 -6.52
N LYS A 662 -25.97 17.66 -5.73
CA LYS A 662 -26.03 17.59 -4.27
C LYS A 662 -25.06 18.62 -3.67
N SER A 663 -25.56 19.39 -2.70
CA SER A 663 -24.75 20.29 -1.89
C SER A 663 -24.66 19.82 -0.45
N GLY A 664 -23.61 20.24 0.24
CA GLY A 664 -23.39 19.97 1.66
C GLY A 664 -22.29 20.84 2.23
N SER A 665 -22.09 20.73 3.54
CA SER A 665 -21.03 21.43 4.26
C SER A 665 -20.20 20.45 5.09
N MET A 666 -18.92 20.73 5.21
CA MET A 666 -17.96 19.96 6.01
C MET A 666 -17.02 20.91 6.73
N VAL A 667 -16.51 20.51 7.87
CA VAL A 667 -15.49 21.26 8.60
C VAL A 667 -14.13 20.67 8.31
N ARG A 668 -13.21 21.51 7.83
CA ARG A 668 -11.80 21.16 7.64
C ARG A 668 -11.14 21.05 9.01
N THR A 669 -10.93 19.85 9.51
CA THR A 669 -10.35 19.58 10.84
C THR A 669 -8.84 19.66 10.87
N SER A 670 -8.18 19.79 9.70
CA SER A 670 -6.73 19.84 9.57
C SER A 670 -6.30 20.81 8.46
N THR A 671 -5.27 21.61 8.74
CA THR A 671 -4.60 22.45 7.74
C THR A 671 -3.91 21.66 6.65
N TYR A 672 -3.68 20.37 6.88
CA TYR A 672 -3.04 19.46 5.90
C TYR A 672 -4.04 18.85 4.91
N THR A 673 -5.33 18.96 5.15
CA THR A 673 -6.35 18.54 4.18
C THR A 673 -6.32 19.48 2.98
N ARG A 674 -5.96 18.95 1.82
CA ARG A 674 -5.80 19.74 0.58
C ARG A 674 -6.80 19.41 -0.51
N GLU A 675 -7.63 18.40 -0.29
CA GLU A 675 -8.60 17.92 -1.28
C GLU A 675 -9.92 17.54 -0.66
N LEU A 676 -10.97 17.61 -1.44
CA LEU A 676 -12.26 16.97 -1.20
C LEU A 676 -12.47 15.93 -2.29
N ASN A 677 -12.78 14.71 -1.89
CA ASN A 677 -13.05 13.60 -2.77
C ASN A 677 -14.53 13.22 -2.71
N ALA A 678 -15.11 12.82 -3.83
CA ALA A 678 -16.44 12.28 -3.88
C ALA A 678 -16.50 11.06 -4.79
N ALA A 679 -17.40 10.12 -4.44
CA ALA A 679 -17.72 8.94 -5.21
C ALA A 679 -19.23 8.77 -5.31
N PHE A 680 -19.73 8.56 -6.52
CA PHE A 680 -21.14 8.39 -6.81
C PHE A 680 -21.34 7.03 -7.48
N HIS A 681 -22.21 6.21 -6.92
CA HIS A 681 -22.50 4.87 -7.37
C HIS A 681 -24.00 4.71 -7.61
N CYS A 682 -24.37 4.04 -8.70
CA CYS A 682 -25.76 3.65 -8.99
C CYS A 682 -25.81 2.19 -9.47
N HIS A 683 -26.99 1.60 -9.46
CA HIS A 683 -27.17 0.21 -9.85
C HIS A 683 -26.77 -0.09 -11.32
N GLU A 684 -26.97 0.87 -12.22
CA GLU A 684 -26.84 0.67 -13.67
C GLU A 684 -25.47 1.02 -14.22
N MET A 685 -24.56 1.56 -13.42
CA MET A 685 -23.28 2.02 -13.94
C MET A 685 -22.13 1.87 -12.91
N PRO A 686 -20.89 1.79 -13.39
CA PRO A 686 -19.72 1.80 -12.53
C PRO A 686 -19.64 3.06 -11.66
N ILE A 687 -18.86 2.97 -10.58
CA ILE A 687 -18.65 4.10 -9.70
C ILE A 687 -17.96 5.26 -10.43
N MET A 688 -18.50 6.45 -10.25
CA MET A 688 -17.87 7.69 -10.67
C MET A 688 -17.16 8.34 -9.50
N SER A 689 -15.97 8.86 -9.72
CA SER A 689 -15.24 9.60 -8.70
C SER A 689 -14.80 10.96 -9.24
N GLY A 690 -14.51 11.86 -8.31
CA GLY A 690 -13.93 13.17 -8.59
C GLY A 690 -13.21 13.69 -7.36
N HIS A 691 -12.33 14.65 -7.57
CA HIS A 691 -11.60 15.34 -6.51
C HIS A 691 -11.51 16.82 -6.81
N ARG A 692 -11.35 17.64 -5.76
CA ARG A 692 -11.17 19.08 -5.85
C ARG A 692 -10.13 19.52 -4.83
N SER A 693 -9.08 20.20 -5.29
CA SER A 693 -8.10 20.87 -4.42
C SER A 693 -8.75 22.00 -3.61
N LEU A 694 -8.36 22.14 -2.34
CA LEU A 694 -8.87 23.09 -1.36
C LEU A 694 -7.95 24.27 -1.16
#